data_eaf6cd794b8cc883e0406f2d1fe9ea59
#
_entry.id   eaf6cd794b8cc883e0406f2d1fe9ea59
#
_cell.length_a   1.000
_cell.length_b   1.000
_cell.length_c   1.000
_cell.angle_alpha   90.00
_cell.angle_beta   90.00
_cell.angle_gamma   90.00
#
_symmetry.space_group_name_H-M   'P 1'
#
loop_
_entity.id
_entity.type
_entity.pdbx_description
1 polymer ?
#
loop_
_entity_poly.entity_id
_entity_poly.type
_entity_poly.pdbx_seq_one_letter_code
_entity_poly.pdbx_strand_id
1 'polypeptide(L)'
;MYFNKKLLSFALALVMVLGTFVMPAGVLADGHEVTITIVGTTDLHANIYNYSYEDGEDVEDRGMAKVYSVIQSIREENPNTLLVDNGDTIQGTILSDDLYNSNLELANPVIDVMNFMGYDSMVVGNHEFNFGLELVDKIVEEAEFPILGANVKYSDSGDYLTGMPYVIKEIAGVNVGILGITNPNIPRWDGPKVTALQFDKPVDSVGEHIDMMKEEGADIIFVTSHIGYEEEYEGSGDGAEIFVSEYPEIAGVLTGHAHVTEAQKVGNTLVGAARDAGRQVVRFDFDLVMDGEEWTIADSRVEVIDVAEYPASEELREYAAEYHQNTLDFLVDVIGQVEENFAPEPEIPGIPEAQIRDTGVMDLINNVQLEATGADVAGAALFSQNSNLLAGDVTYADIFGIYKYPNTLIGIEVTGAELKDYMEWSASYYNTYAPGDINISFNPNIRGYNYDMFQGVDYKVDVTKPAGERIVDLMFNGEPVMPEDTLKLAINNYRYGGLKNMGIISGEPYFESDPKSLRSYIADYIAENTPIAPEVDNNWEVVGADFDHPLRPYLVEEIKAGNLELPVSEDGRSYNAKAINADDMIMQGLIPDEVLAEYGIEVTPMEPAPAPEPEPTPEPSMDDIEYIVKPGDWLSKIGAAYGVDWRMLAEYNELSNPNLIFPGQKIMIPRN
;
A
#
# COMPACT_ATOMS: atom_id res chain seq x y z
N MET A 1 34.59 -15.58 24.18
CA MET A 1 34.82 -14.33 24.90
C MET A 1 33.58 -13.43 24.73
N TYR A 2 32.42 -14.06 24.66
CA TYR A 2 31.12 -13.44 24.33
C TYR A 2 30.14 -13.37 25.54
N PHE A 3 30.57 -13.68 26.72
CA PHE A 3 29.68 -13.88 27.88
C PHE A 3 29.48 -12.65 28.79
N ASN A 4 30.09 -11.50 28.49
CA ASN A 4 30.05 -10.35 29.42
C ASN A 4 29.36 -9.09 28.94
N LYS A 5 28.84 -9.06 27.68
CA LYS A 5 28.12 -7.86 27.18
C LYS A 5 26.65 -7.80 27.60
N LYS A 6 25.96 -8.93 27.61
CA LYS A 6 24.54 -8.98 28.02
C LYS A 6 24.30 -8.59 29.49
N LEU A 7 25.27 -8.88 30.38
CA LEU A 7 25.18 -8.45 31.77
C LEU A 7 25.44 -6.95 31.97
N LEU A 8 26.13 -6.29 31.03
CA LEU A 8 26.42 -4.85 31.16
C LEU A 8 25.23 -4.01 30.70
N SER A 9 24.50 -4.46 29.67
CA SER A 9 23.27 -3.79 29.17
C SER A 9 22.14 -3.88 30.22
N PHE A 10 21.98 -5.02 30.89
CA PHE A 10 21.02 -5.17 31.98
C PHE A 10 21.38 -4.30 33.19
N ALA A 11 22.68 -4.08 33.46
CA ALA A 11 23.12 -3.20 34.54
C ALA A 11 22.97 -1.71 34.21
N LEU A 12 23.06 -1.31 32.90
CA LEU A 12 22.81 0.08 32.48
C LEU A 12 21.31 0.40 32.49
N ALA A 13 20.45 -0.50 32.05
CA ALA A 13 19.00 -0.33 32.13
C ALA A 13 18.52 -0.21 33.60
N LEU A 14 19.10 -1.02 34.50
CA LEU A 14 18.79 -0.95 35.92
C LEU A 14 19.33 0.32 36.61
N VAL A 15 20.39 0.94 36.07
CA VAL A 15 20.94 2.19 36.60
C VAL A 15 20.15 3.42 36.09
N MET A 16 19.55 3.39 34.93
CA MET A 16 18.63 4.46 34.49
C MET A 16 17.31 4.47 35.28
N VAL A 17 16.81 3.31 35.69
CA VAL A 17 15.61 3.21 36.56
C VAL A 17 15.88 3.68 38.00
N LEU A 18 17.14 3.71 38.46
CA LEU A 18 17.51 4.15 39.83
C LEU A 18 17.95 5.62 39.91
N GLY A 19 17.94 6.36 38.80
CA GLY A 19 18.28 7.78 38.73
C GLY A 19 17.11 8.75 38.84
N THR A 20 15.89 8.27 39.02
CA THR A 20 14.74 9.14 39.29
C THR A 20 14.93 9.81 40.63
N PHE A 21 15.21 11.11 40.63
CA PHE A 21 14.98 11.97 41.77
C PHE A 21 13.54 11.74 42.24
N VAL A 22 13.36 11.03 43.32
CA VAL A 22 12.11 11.02 44.06
C VAL A 22 11.95 12.45 44.61
N MET A 23 11.39 13.35 43.81
CA MET A 23 10.72 14.49 44.39
C MET A 23 9.59 13.92 45.24
N PRO A 24 9.36 14.42 46.47
CA PRO A 24 8.19 14.01 47.21
C PRO A 24 6.98 14.27 46.30
N ALA A 25 6.23 13.23 46.00
CA ALA A 25 4.96 13.36 45.31
C ALA A 25 4.14 14.38 46.11
N GLY A 26 4.05 15.59 45.60
CA GLY A 26 3.08 16.54 46.10
C GLY A 26 1.72 15.92 45.82
N VAL A 27 0.93 15.64 46.85
CA VAL A 27 -0.45 15.23 46.68
C VAL A 27 -1.11 16.33 45.84
N LEU A 28 -1.48 16.03 44.59
CA LEU A 28 -2.19 16.98 43.75
C LEU A 28 -3.53 17.29 44.43
N ALA A 29 -3.99 18.53 44.30
CA ALA A 29 -5.23 18.93 44.95
C ALA A 29 -6.43 18.31 44.21
N ASP A 30 -7.43 17.91 44.98
CA ASP A 30 -8.75 17.52 44.41
C ASP A 30 -9.27 18.61 43.47
N GLY A 31 -9.72 18.21 42.26
CA GLY A 31 -10.12 19.13 41.19
C GLY A 31 -8.94 19.73 40.39
N HIS A 32 -7.70 19.21 40.51
CA HIS A 32 -6.60 19.58 39.62
C HIS A 32 -6.91 19.11 38.20
N GLU A 33 -6.79 20.02 37.24
CA GLU A 33 -7.07 19.75 35.81
C GLU A 33 -5.75 19.73 35.01
N VAL A 34 -5.62 18.80 34.10
CA VAL A 34 -4.50 18.72 33.17
C VAL A 34 -4.95 18.17 31.81
N THR A 35 -4.42 18.72 30.73
CA THR A 35 -4.59 18.12 29.39
C THR A 35 -3.32 17.37 29.01
N ILE A 36 -3.46 16.10 28.66
CA ILE A 36 -2.41 15.28 28.07
C ILE A 36 -2.69 15.16 26.56
N THR A 37 -1.68 15.49 25.74
CA THR A 37 -1.74 15.32 24.30
C THR A 37 -0.85 14.13 23.92
N ILE A 38 -1.38 13.22 23.07
CA ILE A 38 -0.59 12.19 22.40
C ILE A 38 -0.63 12.48 20.91
N VAL A 39 0.55 12.65 20.30
CA VAL A 39 0.70 12.83 18.87
C VAL A 39 1.22 11.53 18.27
N GLY A 40 0.53 11.01 17.29
CA GLY A 40 0.85 9.75 16.62
C GLY A 40 1.26 9.97 15.17
N THR A 41 2.34 9.28 14.77
CA THR A 41 2.71 9.03 13.37
C THR A 41 2.56 7.55 13.06
N THR A 42 2.38 7.22 11.79
CA THR A 42 2.26 5.85 11.30
C THR A 42 2.72 5.79 9.85
N ASP A 43 3.23 4.66 9.42
CA ASP A 43 3.55 4.40 8.01
C ASP A 43 4.43 5.51 7.40
N LEU A 44 5.46 5.97 8.13
CA LEU A 44 6.36 7.03 7.69
C LEU A 44 7.19 6.62 6.46
N HIS A 45 7.42 5.32 6.29
CA HIS A 45 8.08 4.75 5.13
C HIS A 45 9.36 5.50 4.76
N ALA A 46 10.19 5.80 5.77
CA ALA A 46 11.48 6.46 5.64
C ALA A 46 11.47 7.81 4.88
N ASN A 47 10.34 8.50 4.84
CA ASN A 47 10.22 9.83 4.24
C ASN A 47 10.77 10.89 5.21
N ILE A 48 12.09 10.90 5.42
CA ILE A 48 12.75 11.86 6.32
C ILE A 48 12.60 13.28 5.80
N TYR A 49 12.98 13.49 4.53
CA TYR A 49 12.84 14.77 3.84
C TYR A 49 11.48 14.91 3.19
N ASN A 50 11.03 16.12 3.01
CA ASN A 50 9.96 16.48 2.10
C ASN A 50 10.50 16.53 0.65
N TYR A 51 11.00 15.39 0.16
CA TYR A 51 11.67 15.27 -1.13
C TYR A 51 11.29 13.97 -1.85
N SER A 52 10.97 14.07 -3.13
CA SER A 52 10.79 12.91 -4.00
C SER A 52 12.12 12.55 -4.66
N TYR A 53 12.71 11.44 -4.28
CA TYR A 53 13.92 10.94 -4.94
C TYR A 53 13.65 10.40 -6.36
N GLU A 54 12.39 10.11 -6.69
CA GLU A 54 11.97 9.72 -8.03
C GLU A 54 11.92 10.92 -8.99
N ASP A 55 11.35 12.04 -8.52
CA ASP A 55 11.11 13.22 -9.34
C ASP A 55 12.28 14.22 -9.22
N GLY A 56 13.15 14.06 -8.22
CA GLY A 56 14.30 14.93 -7.97
C GLY A 56 13.92 16.33 -7.45
N GLU A 57 12.79 16.45 -6.72
CA GLU A 57 12.29 17.74 -6.25
C GLU A 57 11.69 17.69 -4.85
N ASP A 58 11.65 18.86 -4.20
CA ASP A 58 10.95 19.02 -2.92
C ASP A 58 9.43 18.83 -3.13
N VAL A 59 8.78 18.16 -2.17
CA VAL A 59 7.32 17.93 -2.15
C VAL A 59 6.70 18.64 -0.95
N GLU A 60 5.44 19.09 -1.12
CA GLU A 60 4.76 19.90 -0.11
C GLU A 60 3.77 19.13 0.75
N ASP A 61 3.56 17.85 0.46
CA ASP A 61 2.47 17.06 1.04
C ASP A 61 2.91 15.99 2.05
N ARG A 62 4.24 15.83 2.31
CA ARG A 62 4.75 14.73 3.15
C ARG A 62 6.14 14.99 3.72
N GLY A 63 6.57 14.05 4.56
CA GLY A 63 7.93 13.94 5.09
C GLY A 63 8.07 14.35 6.56
N MET A 64 8.99 13.68 7.28
CA MET A 64 9.25 13.94 8.70
C MET A 64 9.67 15.39 8.98
N ALA A 65 10.29 16.06 8.02
CA ALA A 65 10.63 17.48 8.15
C ALA A 65 9.36 18.36 8.31
N LYS A 66 8.25 18.00 7.68
CA LYS A 66 6.96 18.70 7.86
C LYS A 66 6.23 18.24 9.12
N VAL A 67 6.25 16.92 9.38
CA VAL A 67 5.73 16.34 10.63
C VAL A 67 6.32 17.00 11.84
N TYR A 68 7.64 17.26 11.85
CA TYR A 68 8.31 17.89 12.99
C TYR A 68 7.82 19.32 13.25
N SER A 69 7.52 20.09 12.21
CA SER A 69 6.92 21.43 12.37
C SER A 69 5.55 21.38 13.03
N VAL A 70 4.73 20.38 12.70
CA VAL A 70 3.43 20.15 13.36
C VAL A 70 3.64 19.81 14.84
N ILE A 71 4.57 18.88 15.11
CA ILE A 71 4.88 18.44 16.48
C ILE A 71 5.39 19.61 17.32
N GLN A 72 6.29 20.44 16.79
CA GLN A 72 6.78 21.62 17.49
C GLN A 72 5.63 22.60 17.84
N SER A 73 4.72 22.85 16.89
CA SER A 73 3.54 23.69 17.12
C SER A 73 2.64 23.14 18.24
N ILE A 74 2.41 21.82 18.26
CA ILE A 74 1.59 21.18 19.30
C ILE A 74 2.31 21.26 20.67
N ARG A 75 3.62 21.01 20.71
CA ARG A 75 4.42 21.11 21.95
C ARG A 75 4.49 22.54 22.51
N GLU A 76 4.43 23.55 21.64
CA GLU A 76 4.32 24.96 22.05
C GLU A 76 2.94 25.25 22.65
N GLU A 77 1.85 24.65 22.13
CA GLU A 77 0.50 24.79 22.66
C GLU A 77 0.36 24.04 23.99
N ASN A 78 0.81 22.79 24.04
CA ASN A 78 0.73 21.93 25.24
C ASN A 78 2.08 21.21 25.46
N PRO A 79 2.86 21.62 26.48
CA PRO A 79 4.10 20.94 26.79
C PRO A 79 3.91 19.52 27.34
N ASN A 80 2.69 19.14 27.75
CA ASN A 80 2.36 17.78 28.20
C ASN A 80 2.01 16.90 26.98
N THR A 81 2.92 16.82 26.02
CA THR A 81 2.76 16.08 24.76
C THR A 81 3.71 14.90 24.70
N LEU A 82 3.16 13.71 24.49
CA LEU A 82 3.88 12.48 24.12
C LEU A 82 3.83 12.29 22.60
N LEU A 83 4.94 11.80 22.04
CA LEU A 83 5.08 11.51 20.61
C LEU A 83 5.31 10.02 20.43
N VAL A 84 4.40 9.36 19.70
CA VAL A 84 4.43 7.92 19.47
C VAL A 84 4.41 7.60 17.99
N ASP A 85 5.04 6.49 17.60
CA ASP A 85 5.01 5.99 16.23
C ASP A 85 4.35 4.61 16.16
N ASN A 86 3.66 4.34 15.08
CA ASN A 86 2.86 3.13 14.92
C ASN A 86 3.46 2.12 13.91
N GLY A 87 4.75 2.23 13.57
CA GLY A 87 5.45 1.26 12.71
C GLY A 87 5.31 1.53 11.22
N ASP A 88 5.92 0.65 10.43
CA ASP A 88 6.19 0.83 9.01
C ASP A 88 7.00 2.11 8.74
N THR A 89 8.05 2.26 9.50
CA THR A 89 8.76 3.52 9.67
C THR A 89 10.08 3.54 8.93
N ILE A 90 10.85 2.41 8.95
CA ILE A 90 12.24 2.41 8.47
C ILE A 90 12.42 2.03 7.00
N GLN A 91 11.37 1.59 6.30
CA GLN A 91 11.42 1.07 4.94
C GLN A 91 10.52 1.90 4.03
N GLY A 92 10.95 2.17 2.79
CA GLY A 92 10.07 2.70 1.74
C GLY A 92 10.67 3.78 0.85
N THR A 93 11.87 4.26 1.15
CA THR A 93 12.60 5.18 0.26
C THR A 93 13.97 4.62 -0.10
N ILE A 94 14.52 5.09 -1.22
CA ILE A 94 15.87 4.71 -1.64
C ILE A 94 16.94 5.09 -0.59
N LEU A 95 16.69 6.14 0.17
CA LEU A 95 17.56 6.54 1.27
C LEU A 95 17.72 5.42 2.27
N SER A 96 16.63 4.82 2.73
CA SER A 96 16.66 3.79 3.74
C SER A 96 17.02 2.42 3.15
N ASP A 97 16.37 2.02 2.07
CA ASP A 97 16.34 0.64 1.62
C ASP A 97 17.68 0.20 1.02
N ASP A 98 18.22 0.99 0.11
CA ASP A 98 19.40 0.60 -0.66
C ASP A 98 20.72 1.01 -0.01
N LEU A 99 20.73 2.10 0.78
CA LEU A 99 21.94 2.57 1.42
C LEU A 99 22.12 2.08 2.85
N TYR A 100 21.08 2.13 3.67
CA TYR A 100 21.22 1.95 5.11
C TYR A 100 20.64 0.64 5.63
N ASN A 101 19.43 0.24 5.25
CA ASN A 101 18.81 -0.99 5.74
C ASN A 101 19.53 -2.26 5.24
N SER A 102 20.11 -2.19 4.03
CA SER A 102 20.93 -3.26 3.47
C SER A 102 22.36 -3.32 4.04
N ASN A 103 22.80 -2.30 4.80
CA ASN A 103 24.12 -2.19 5.38
C ASN A 103 24.10 -1.98 6.90
N LEU A 104 24.13 -3.08 7.65
CA LEU A 104 24.05 -3.06 9.11
C LEU A 104 25.23 -2.38 9.83
N GLU A 105 26.30 -2.01 9.10
CA GLU A 105 27.44 -1.27 9.68
C GLU A 105 27.14 0.23 9.83
N LEU A 106 26.18 0.76 9.07
CA LEU A 106 25.77 2.16 9.12
C LEU A 106 24.64 2.37 10.14
N ALA A 107 24.59 3.55 10.77
CA ALA A 107 23.46 3.93 11.62
C ALA A 107 22.17 4.02 10.80
N ASN A 108 21.04 3.63 11.39
CA ASN A 108 19.75 3.78 10.72
C ASN A 108 19.31 5.24 10.71
N PRO A 109 19.16 5.89 9.56
CA PRO A 109 18.88 7.32 9.48
C PRO A 109 17.52 7.71 10.03
N VAL A 110 16.53 6.80 9.93
CA VAL A 110 15.16 7.08 10.41
C VAL A 110 15.13 7.07 11.94
N ILE A 111 15.76 6.05 12.56
CA ILE A 111 15.86 5.96 14.01
C ILE A 111 16.67 7.12 14.59
N ASP A 112 17.77 7.52 13.93
CA ASP A 112 18.56 8.68 14.35
C ASP A 112 17.74 9.99 14.31
N VAL A 113 16.95 10.18 13.26
CA VAL A 113 16.04 11.34 13.15
C VAL A 113 14.90 11.25 14.18
N MET A 114 14.36 10.08 14.47
CA MET A 114 13.34 9.90 15.51
C MET A 114 13.90 10.20 16.91
N ASN A 115 15.15 9.81 17.18
CA ASN A 115 15.87 10.21 18.42
C ASN A 115 15.97 11.73 18.54
N PHE A 116 16.35 12.42 17.43
CA PHE A 116 16.40 13.88 17.38
C PHE A 116 15.02 14.52 17.61
N MET A 117 13.94 13.98 17.03
CA MET A 117 12.58 14.47 17.20
C MET A 117 12.02 14.24 18.61
N GLY A 118 12.63 13.32 19.37
CA GLY A 118 12.25 12.98 20.74
C GLY A 118 10.96 12.18 20.79
N TYR A 119 10.93 11.04 20.08
CA TYR A 119 9.85 10.06 20.23
C TYR A 119 9.86 9.42 21.61
N ASP A 120 8.67 9.09 22.11
CA ASP A 120 8.46 8.44 23.41
C ASP A 120 8.32 6.93 23.30
N SER A 121 7.82 6.43 22.14
CA SER A 121 7.76 5.01 21.81
C SER A 121 7.50 4.81 20.31
N MET A 122 7.79 3.59 19.84
CA MET A 122 7.43 3.09 18.53
C MET A 122 6.93 1.65 18.67
N VAL A 123 6.00 1.19 17.82
CA VAL A 123 5.68 -0.23 17.67
C VAL A 123 6.27 -0.74 16.35
N VAL A 124 6.64 -2.01 16.26
CA VAL A 124 7.08 -2.60 15.00
C VAL A 124 5.87 -2.84 14.08
N GLY A 125 5.94 -2.36 12.83
CA GLY A 125 5.03 -2.69 11.76
C GLY A 125 5.50 -3.94 10.98
N ASN A 126 4.92 -4.20 9.82
CA ASN A 126 5.34 -5.32 8.99
C ASN A 126 6.60 -5.00 8.17
N HIS A 127 6.81 -3.76 7.80
CA HIS A 127 7.98 -3.36 7.01
C HIS A 127 9.29 -3.33 7.81
N GLU A 128 9.26 -3.34 9.13
CA GLU A 128 10.45 -3.52 9.95
C GLU A 128 11.09 -4.91 9.76
N PHE A 129 10.34 -5.91 9.26
CA PHE A 129 10.83 -7.27 9.04
C PHE A 129 11.42 -7.49 7.64
N ASN A 130 11.25 -6.56 6.71
CA ASN A 130 11.64 -6.75 5.30
C ASN A 130 13.14 -7.00 5.10
N PHE A 131 14.00 -6.54 6.00
CA PHE A 131 15.45 -6.72 5.96
C PHE A 131 15.96 -7.73 7.02
N GLY A 132 15.05 -8.55 7.56
CA GLY A 132 15.38 -9.60 8.53
C GLY A 132 15.50 -9.12 9.97
N LEU A 133 15.61 -10.09 10.89
CA LEU A 133 15.60 -9.82 12.34
C LEU A 133 16.87 -9.10 12.84
N GLU A 134 18.00 -9.22 12.12
CA GLU A 134 19.22 -8.50 12.48
C GLU A 134 19.05 -6.97 12.38
N LEU A 135 18.26 -6.48 11.41
CA LEU A 135 17.92 -5.06 11.34
C LEU A 135 16.95 -4.66 12.47
N VAL A 136 15.97 -5.52 12.81
CA VAL A 136 15.07 -5.27 13.95
C VAL A 136 15.87 -5.15 15.25
N ASP A 137 16.78 -6.10 15.53
CA ASP A 137 17.67 -6.04 16.70
C ASP A 137 18.50 -4.74 16.70
N LYS A 138 19.01 -4.33 15.53
CA LYS A 138 19.82 -3.12 15.39
C LYS A 138 19.03 -1.85 15.69
N ILE A 139 17.82 -1.69 15.14
CA ILE A 139 17.01 -0.49 15.41
C ILE A 139 16.57 -0.41 16.87
N VAL A 140 16.33 -1.55 17.52
CA VAL A 140 16.05 -1.61 18.96
C VAL A 140 17.27 -1.17 19.79
N GLU A 141 18.51 -1.47 19.33
CA GLU A 141 19.73 -1.02 20.01
C GLU A 141 20.03 0.48 19.75
N GLU A 142 19.65 1.03 18.62
CA GLU A 142 19.93 2.43 18.22
C GLU A 142 18.88 3.43 18.73
N ALA A 143 17.65 2.98 18.99
CA ALA A 143 16.58 3.84 19.50
C ALA A 143 16.84 4.30 20.94
N GLU A 144 16.72 5.62 21.17
CA GLU A 144 16.76 6.21 22.53
C GLU A 144 15.40 6.14 23.24
N PHE A 145 14.40 5.54 22.57
CA PHE A 145 13.04 5.31 23.05
C PHE A 145 12.69 3.81 22.96
N PRO A 146 11.71 3.31 23.72
CA PRO A 146 11.30 1.91 23.64
C PRO A 146 10.61 1.61 22.30
N ILE A 147 11.04 0.53 21.66
CA ILE A 147 10.32 -0.11 20.56
C ILE A 147 9.48 -1.24 21.16
N LEU A 148 8.18 -1.28 20.86
CA LEU A 148 7.18 -2.11 21.52
C LEU A 148 6.69 -3.24 20.62
N GLY A 149 6.27 -4.38 21.21
CA GLY A 149 5.70 -5.51 20.49
C GLY A 149 5.11 -6.54 21.45
N ALA A 150 3.87 -6.32 21.90
CA ALA A 150 3.25 -7.17 22.92
C ALA A 150 2.79 -8.54 22.39
N ASN A 151 2.47 -8.63 21.11
CA ASN A 151 1.97 -9.84 20.49
C ASN A 151 2.98 -10.57 19.60
N VAL A 152 4.28 -10.19 19.68
CA VAL A 152 5.36 -10.84 18.92
C VAL A 152 6.46 -11.32 19.85
N LYS A 153 6.76 -12.64 19.82
CA LYS A 153 7.68 -13.31 20.73
C LYS A 153 8.57 -14.30 19.97
N TYR A 154 9.76 -14.54 20.49
CA TYR A 154 10.57 -15.67 20.02
C TYR A 154 9.90 -17.00 20.39
N SER A 155 9.72 -17.90 19.41
CA SER A 155 9.02 -19.18 19.58
C SER A 155 9.71 -20.16 20.54
N ASP A 156 11.02 -20.06 20.69
CA ASP A 156 11.84 -20.97 21.51
C ASP A 156 11.97 -20.51 22.98
N SER A 157 12.05 -19.22 23.22
CA SER A 157 12.21 -18.65 24.58
C SER A 157 10.94 -18.08 25.18
N GLY A 158 10.01 -17.61 24.33
CA GLY A 158 8.84 -16.85 24.75
C GLY A 158 9.15 -15.39 25.14
N ASP A 159 10.37 -14.93 24.92
CA ASP A 159 10.76 -13.54 25.16
C ASP A 159 10.16 -12.65 24.06
N TYR A 160 9.75 -11.42 24.42
CA TYR A 160 9.29 -10.44 23.44
C TYR A 160 10.41 -10.06 22.48
N LEU A 161 10.09 -9.96 21.19
CA LEU A 161 11.04 -9.61 20.13
C LEU A 161 11.81 -8.33 20.47
N THR A 162 11.10 -7.27 20.86
CA THR A 162 11.67 -5.96 21.18
C THR A 162 12.07 -5.81 22.65
N GLY A 163 11.86 -6.86 23.45
CA GLY A 163 12.12 -6.87 24.89
C GLY A 163 11.04 -6.15 25.72
N MET A 164 10.14 -5.37 25.11
CA MET A 164 9.12 -4.58 25.81
C MET A 164 7.75 -4.70 25.15
N PRO A 165 6.70 -5.16 25.87
CA PRO A 165 5.34 -5.16 25.36
C PRO A 165 4.66 -3.78 25.45
N TYR A 166 4.98 -3.01 26.47
CA TYR A 166 4.43 -1.68 26.76
C TYR A 166 5.43 -0.82 27.54
N VAL A 167 5.12 0.46 27.65
CA VAL A 167 5.83 1.40 28.53
C VAL A 167 4.83 2.26 29.30
N ILE A 168 5.16 2.65 30.54
CA ILE A 168 4.40 3.64 31.30
C ILE A 168 5.24 4.92 31.41
N LYS A 169 4.68 6.03 30.90
CA LYS A 169 5.29 7.37 30.89
C LYS A 169 4.56 8.27 31.87
N GLU A 170 5.27 8.83 32.84
CA GLU A 170 4.72 9.87 33.73
C GLU A 170 4.86 11.25 33.04
N ILE A 171 3.74 11.95 32.85
CA ILE A 171 3.72 13.31 32.34
C ILE A 171 2.70 14.15 33.12
N ALA A 172 3.15 15.28 33.65
CA ALA A 172 2.33 16.18 34.51
C ALA A 172 1.63 15.48 35.70
N GLY A 173 2.21 14.38 36.20
CA GLY A 173 1.65 13.59 37.31
C GLY A 173 0.60 12.56 36.87
N VAL A 174 0.43 12.34 35.55
CA VAL A 174 -0.42 11.29 34.97
C VAL A 174 0.47 10.19 34.40
N ASN A 175 0.17 8.94 34.73
CA ASN A 175 0.84 7.76 34.21
C ASN A 175 0.10 7.27 32.93
N VAL A 176 0.72 7.44 31.78
CA VAL A 176 0.18 6.97 30.49
C VAL A 176 0.82 5.64 30.12
N GLY A 177 0.03 4.56 30.12
CA GLY A 177 0.44 3.25 29.64
C GLY A 177 0.28 3.19 28.12
N ILE A 178 1.35 2.91 27.38
CA ILE A 178 1.39 2.79 25.93
C ILE A 178 1.73 1.35 25.59
N LEU A 179 0.78 0.64 24.99
CA LEU A 179 0.88 -0.76 24.56
C LEU A 179 1.14 -0.83 23.05
N GLY A 180 2.11 -1.65 22.62
CA GLY A 180 2.42 -1.85 21.19
C GLY A 180 1.86 -3.16 20.64
N ILE A 181 1.07 -3.11 19.59
CA ILE A 181 0.50 -4.26 18.86
C ILE A 181 0.94 -4.21 17.40
N THR A 182 1.54 -5.31 16.91
CA THR A 182 1.89 -5.46 15.50
C THR A 182 0.89 -6.35 14.75
N ASN A 183 0.98 -6.36 13.41
CA ASN A 183 0.08 -7.15 12.57
C ASN A 183 0.36 -8.67 12.71
N PRO A 184 -0.65 -9.47 13.05
CA PRO A 184 -0.47 -10.92 13.21
C PRO A 184 -0.27 -11.65 11.87
N ASN A 185 -0.50 -10.98 10.74
CA ASN A 185 -0.37 -11.56 9.39
C ASN A 185 1.03 -11.40 8.78
N ILE A 186 1.99 -10.81 9.48
CA ILE A 186 3.39 -10.68 9.02
C ILE A 186 3.96 -12.00 8.46
N PRO A 187 3.67 -13.20 9.04
CA PRO A 187 4.12 -14.46 8.45
C PRO A 187 3.57 -14.76 7.04
N ARG A 188 2.52 -14.06 6.58
CA ARG A 188 2.00 -14.19 5.22
C ARG A 188 2.88 -13.46 4.20
N TRP A 189 3.56 -12.39 4.63
CA TRP A 189 4.35 -11.52 3.75
C TRP A 189 5.84 -11.80 3.85
N ASP A 190 6.34 -12.05 5.08
CA ASP A 190 7.75 -12.24 5.38
C ASP A 190 8.03 -13.61 6.04
N GLY A 191 7.23 -14.63 5.71
CA GLY A 191 7.25 -15.94 6.35
C GLY A 191 8.64 -16.52 6.60
N PRO A 192 9.53 -16.63 5.60
CA PRO A 192 10.88 -17.16 5.78
C PRO A 192 11.71 -16.41 6.82
N LYS A 193 11.57 -15.07 6.90
CA LYS A 193 12.34 -14.19 7.78
C LYS A 193 11.90 -14.26 9.23
N VAL A 194 10.64 -14.60 9.47
CA VAL A 194 10.00 -14.57 10.79
C VAL A 194 9.70 -15.95 11.38
N THR A 195 10.27 -17.02 10.81
CA THR A 195 10.06 -18.41 11.28
C THR A 195 10.45 -18.66 12.73
N ALA A 196 11.36 -17.84 13.28
CA ALA A 196 11.75 -17.88 14.69
C ALA A 196 10.72 -17.23 15.63
N LEU A 197 9.71 -16.56 15.08
CA LEU A 197 8.75 -15.76 15.83
C LEU A 197 7.39 -16.45 15.91
N GLN A 198 6.65 -16.09 16.96
CA GLN A 198 5.24 -16.38 17.16
C GLN A 198 4.50 -15.06 17.25
N PHE A 199 3.39 -14.95 16.55
CA PHE A 199 2.49 -13.81 16.56
C PHE A 199 1.18 -14.21 17.26
N ASP A 200 0.92 -13.62 18.41
CA ASP A 200 -0.31 -13.86 19.16
C ASP A 200 -1.44 -12.96 18.60
N LYS A 201 -2.69 -13.31 18.89
CA LYS A 201 -3.82 -12.49 18.47
C LYS A 201 -3.80 -11.14 19.20
N PRO A 202 -4.02 -10.02 18.51
CA PRO A 202 -4.07 -8.69 19.10
C PRO A 202 -4.97 -8.60 20.32
N VAL A 203 -6.20 -9.11 20.23
CA VAL A 203 -7.18 -9.02 21.34
C VAL A 203 -6.72 -9.75 22.60
N ASP A 204 -6.07 -10.91 22.46
CA ASP A 204 -5.59 -11.69 23.61
C ASP A 204 -4.43 -10.94 24.30
N SER A 205 -3.49 -10.41 23.49
CA SER A 205 -2.34 -9.65 24.00
C SER A 205 -2.76 -8.32 24.64
N VAL A 206 -3.75 -7.62 24.07
CA VAL A 206 -4.31 -6.41 24.67
C VAL A 206 -4.88 -6.72 26.05
N GLY A 207 -5.72 -7.77 26.17
CA GLY A 207 -6.32 -8.16 27.44
C GLY A 207 -5.31 -8.54 28.51
N GLU A 208 -4.26 -9.30 28.14
CA GLU A 208 -3.17 -9.69 29.05
C GLU A 208 -2.49 -8.46 29.65
N HIS A 209 -2.19 -7.43 28.84
CA HIS A 209 -1.35 -6.32 29.29
C HIS A 209 -2.10 -5.16 29.91
N ILE A 210 -3.40 -4.97 29.60
CA ILE A 210 -4.20 -3.91 30.25
C ILE A 210 -4.20 -4.08 31.77
N ASP A 211 -4.44 -5.29 32.28
CA ASP A 211 -4.47 -5.55 33.71
C ASP A 211 -3.11 -5.30 34.35
N MET A 212 -2.02 -5.70 33.66
CA MET A 212 -0.65 -5.47 34.14
C MET A 212 -0.33 -3.97 34.23
N MET A 213 -0.66 -3.18 33.22
CA MET A 213 -0.44 -1.73 33.22
C MET A 213 -1.22 -1.03 34.32
N LYS A 214 -2.47 -1.45 34.57
CA LYS A 214 -3.28 -0.93 35.69
C LYS A 214 -2.67 -1.28 37.06
N GLU A 215 -2.20 -2.52 37.24
CA GLU A 215 -1.53 -2.94 38.47
C GLU A 215 -0.23 -2.16 38.71
N GLU A 216 0.45 -1.74 37.63
CA GLU A 216 1.64 -0.90 37.70
C GLU A 216 1.33 0.60 37.83
N GLY A 217 0.05 0.97 37.84
CA GLY A 217 -0.43 2.33 38.14
C GLY A 217 -0.63 3.23 36.96
N ALA A 218 -0.92 2.68 35.75
CA ALA A 218 -1.33 3.47 34.61
C ALA A 218 -2.71 4.09 34.82
N ASP A 219 -2.81 5.41 34.63
CA ASP A 219 -4.05 6.19 34.74
C ASP A 219 -4.80 6.22 33.40
N ILE A 220 -4.05 6.22 32.25
CA ILE A 220 -4.56 6.17 30.89
C ILE A 220 -3.96 4.96 30.18
N ILE A 221 -4.78 4.21 29.46
CA ILE A 221 -4.35 3.15 28.56
C ILE A 221 -4.47 3.62 27.11
N PHE A 222 -3.35 3.70 26.41
CA PHE A 222 -3.25 4.03 25.01
C PHE A 222 -2.63 2.85 24.24
N VAL A 223 -3.15 2.53 23.06
CA VAL A 223 -2.64 1.43 22.24
C VAL A 223 -2.13 2.00 20.92
N THR A 224 -0.86 1.74 20.61
CA THR A 224 -0.32 1.87 19.24
C THR A 224 -0.46 0.52 18.57
N SER A 225 -1.18 0.46 17.45
CA SER A 225 -1.56 -0.80 16.83
C SER A 225 -1.33 -0.74 15.32
N HIS A 226 -0.27 -1.40 14.84
CA HIS A 226 0.04 -1.44 13.41
C HIS A 226 -0.87 -2.45 12.68
N ILE A 227 -2.18 -2.21 12.77
CA ILE A 227 -3.27 -2.89 12.04
C ILE A 227 -4.34 -1.85 11.69
N GLY A 228 -5.19 -2.17 10.70
CA GLY A 228 -6.37 -1.37 10.38
C GLY A 228 -7.41 -1.37 11.50
N TYR A 229 -8.36 -0.44 11.46
CA TYR A 229 -9.49 -0.48 12.39
C TYR A 229 -10.38 -1.69 12.11
N GLU A 230 -10.73 -1.94 10.83
CA GLU A 230 -11.45 -3.13 10.38
C GLU A 230 -10.47 -4.27 10.04
N GLU A 231 -10.92 -5.51 10.09
CA GLU A 231 -10.11 -6.67 9.66
C GLU A 231 -9.74 -6.57 8.17
N GLU A 232 -8.47 -6.79 7.85
CA GLU A 232 -8.02 -6.92 6.46
C GLU A 232 -8.41 -8.28 5.86
N TYR A 233 -8.32 -9.33 6.67
CA TYR A 233 -8.68 -10.69 6.29
C TYR A 233 -9.80 -11.21 7.20
N GLU A 234 -10.98 -11.44 6.66
CA GLU A 234 -12.16 -11.88 7.41
C GLU A 234 -11.85 -13.07 8.34
N GLY A 235 -12.03 -12.85 9.64
CA GLY A 235 -11.82 -13.84 10.70
C GLY A 235 -10.37 -14.07 11.10
N SER A 236 -9.43 -13.24 10.67
CA SER A 236 -8.02 -13.30 11.08
C SER A 236 -7.77 -12.74 12.48
N GLY A 237 -8.64 -11.86 12.94
CA GLY A 237 -8.49 -11.17 14.23
C GLY A 237 -7.51 -9.99 14.17
N ASP A 238 -7.26 -9.45 12.97
CA ASP A 238 -6.34 -8.36 12.69
C ASP A 238 -6.98 -6.96 12.64
N GLY A 239 -8.24 -6.83 13.08
CA GLY A 239 -8.94 -5.54 13.21
C GLY A 239 -8.89 -4.99 14.63
N ALA A 240 -8.55 -3.70 14.79
CA ALA A 240 -8.53 -3.02 16.09
C ALA A 240 -9.95 -2.92 16.70
N GLU A 241 -11.01 -2.92 15.90
CA GLU A 241 -12.40 -2.88 16.34
C GLU A 241 -12.73 -4.00 17.33
N ILE A 242 -12.05 -5.15 17.23
CA ILE A 242 -12.28 -6.32 18.09
C ILE A 242 -11.92 -5.98 19.54
N PHE A 243 -10.67 -5.55 19.77
CA PHE A 243 -10.25 -5.24 21.14
C PHE A 243 -10.81 -3.90 21.66
N VAL A 244 -11.08 -2.92 20.77
CA VAL A 244 -11.79 -1.68 21.16
C VAL A 244 -13.19 -1.98 21.68
N SER A 245 -13.87 -2.96 21.08
CA SER A 245 -15.21 -3.36 21.55
C SER A 245 -15.17 -4.18 22.86
N GLU A 246 -14.09 -4.94 23.08
CA GLU A 246 -13.94 -5.84 24.23
C GLU A 246 -13.40 -5.13 25.48
N TYR A 247 -12.50 -4.14 25.28
CA TYR A 247 -11.82 -3.43 26.37
C TYR A 247 -12.16 -1.93 26.41
N PRO A 248 -13.32 -1.53 26.99
CA PRO A 248 -13.80 -0.14 27.02
C PRO A 248 -12.96 0.81 27.89
N GLU A 249 -11.99 0.31 28.61
CA GLU A 249 -11.01 1.07 29.40
C GLU A 249 -9.86 1.64 28.57
N ILE A 250 -9.72 1.25 27.30
CA ILE A 250 -8.77 1.86 26.38
C ILE A 250 -9.25 3.29 26.07
N ALA A 251 -8.42 4.28 26.40
CA ALA A 251 -8.72 5.68 26.18
C ALA A 251 -8.51 6.10 24.70
N GLY A 252 -7.48 5.55 24.07
CA GLY A 252 -7.18 5.86 22.66
C GLY A 252 -6.43 4.73 21.96
N VAL A 253 -6.63 4.65 20.65
CA VAL A 253 -5.94 3.71 19.74
C VAL A 253 -5.45 4.47 18.51
N LEU A 254 -4.16 4.39 18.25
CA LEU A 254 -3.57 4.78 16.98
C LEU A 254 -3.49 3.53 16.09
N THR A 255 -4.19 3.52 14.97
CA THR A 255 -4.17 2.45 13.96
C THR A 255 -3.32 2.86 12.76
N GLY A 256 -2.87 1.90 11.94
CA GLY A 256 -2.01 2.12 10.78
C GLY A 256 -2.17 1.04 9.72
N HIS A 257 -1.11 0.74 8.95
CA HIS A 257 -1.08 -0.30 7.92
C HIS A 257 -2.01 -0.08 6.72
N ALA A 258 -3.23 0.37 6.94
CA ALA A 258 -4.24 0.57 5.90
C ALA A 258 -4.06 1.88 5.11
N HIS A 259 -3.16 2.79 5.53
CA HIS A 259 -2.89 4.11 4.92
C HIS A 259 -4.15 4.99 4.74
N VAL A 260 -5.05 4.97 5.70
CA VAL A 260 -6.31 5.71 5.68
C VAL A 260 -6.30 6.88 6.65
N THR A 261 -7.16 7.86 6.41
CA THR A 261 -7.42 8.95 7.36
C THR A 261 -8.61 8.58 8.23
N GLU A 262 -8.42 8.52 9.55
CA GLU A 262 -9.50 8.22 10.48
C GLU A 262 -9.39 9.07 11.76
N ALA A 263 -10.51 9.60 12.22
CA ALA A 263 -10.63 10.25 13.52
C ALA A 263 -12.07 10.05 14.00
N GLN A 264 -12.26 9.13 14.93
CA GLN A 264 -13.59 8.82 15.46
C GLN A 264 -13.54 8.49 16.96
N LYS A 265 -14.71 8.53 17.59
CA LYS A 265 -14.89 8.07 18.98
C LYS A 265 -15.86 6.89 19.00
N VAL A 266 -15.37 5.75 19.46
CA VAL A 266 -16.12 4.50 19.58
C VAL A 266 -16.34 4.20 21.06
N GLY A 267 -17.57 4.40 21.53
CA GLY A 267 -17.84 4.36 22.99
C GLY A 267 -17.07 5.47 23.71
N ASN A 268 -16.11 5.10 24.56
CA ASN A 268 -15.21 6.04 25.25
C ASN A 268 -13.83 6.11 24.62
N THR A 269 -13.50 5.22 23.68
CA THR A 269 -12.19 5.10 23.04
C THR A 269 -12.09 6.04 21.85
N LEU A 270 -11.02 6.83 21.78
CA LEU A 270 -10.65 7.57 20.60
C LEU A 270 -9.92 6.65 19.62
N VAL A 271 -10.26 6.69 18.36
CA VAL A 271 -9.58 5.93 17.30
C VAL A 271 -9.07 6.91 16.24
N GLY A 272 -7.81 6.80 15.86
CA GLY A 272 -7.21 7.65 14.86
C GLY A 272 -6.23 6.89 13.97
N ALA A 273 -6.20 7.25 12.68
CA ALA A 273 -5.23 6.80 11.69
C ALA A 273 -4.81 7.97 10.81
N ALA A 274 -3.58 7.93 10.35
CA ALA A 274 -3.03 8.89 9.40
C ALA A 274 -2.65 8.19 8.10
N ARG A 275 -2.56 8.97 7.01
CA ARG A 275 -2.00 8.52 5.75
C ARG A 275 -0.49 8.34 5.86
N ASP A 276 0.05 7.50 5.00
CA ASP A 276 1.45 7.14 4.84
C ASP A 276 2.40 8.33 4.57
N ALA A 277 3.69 8.05 4.62
CA ALA A 277 4.79 8.93 4.23
C ALA A 277 4.86 10.28 5.01
N GLY A 278 4.27 10.33 6.20
CA GLY A 278 4.22 11.55 6.99
C GLY A 278 3.38 12.66 6.36
N ARG A 279 2.31 12.31 5.62
CA ARG A 279 1.34 13.28 5.08
C ARG A 279 0.45 13.86 6.14
N GLN A 280 0.22 13.12 7.20
CA GLN A 280 -0.67 13.50 8.28
C GLN A 280 -0.09 13.05 9.62
N VAL A 281 -0.54 13.69 10.70
CA VAL A 281 -0.34 13.24 12.07
C VAL A 281 -1.68 13.16 12.80
N VAL A 282 -1.80 12.27 13.77
CA VAL A 282 -2.99 12.15 14.60
C VAL A 282 -2.73 12.80 15.95
N ARG A 283 -3.62 13.69 16.38
CA ARG A 283 -3.59 14.32 17.71
C ARG A 283 -4.73 13.79 18.56
N PHE A 284 -4.39 13.27 19.73
CA PHE A 284 -5.34 12.87 20.77
C PHE A 284 -5.16 13.78 21.96
N ASP A 285 -6.21 14.41 22.44
CA ASP A 285 -6.19 15.20 23.66
C ASP A 285 -7.11 14.58 24.70
N PHE A 286 -6.61 14.45 25.94
CA PHE A 286 -7.33 13.96 27.10
C PHE A 286 -7.32 15.03 28.18
N ASP A 287 -8.51 15.59 28.47
CA ASP A 287 -8.69 16.52 29.56
C ASP A 287 -9.03 15.73 30.83
N LEU A 288 -8.11 15.76 31.80
CA LEU A 288 -8.21 14.99 33.03
C LEU A 288 -8.47 15.85 34.24
N VAL A 289 -9.20 15.28 35.19
CA VAL A 289 -9.50 15.91 36.49
C VAL A 289 -9.14 14.92 37.58
N MET A 290 -8.45 15.41 38.61
CA MET A 290 -8.14 14.62 39.83
C MET A 290 -9.40 14.51 40.70
N ASP A 291 -9.86 13.28 40.95
CA ASP A 291 -10.95 12.96 41.88
C ASP A 291 -10.40 12.12 43.00
N GLY A 292 -10.15 12.74 44.14
CA GLY A 292 -9.44 12.12 45.23
C GLY A 292 -7.95 11.89 44.95
N GLU A 293 -7.57 10.64 44.73
CA GLU A 293 -6.21 10.22 44.37
C GLU A 293 -6.16 9.60 42.93
N GLU A 294 -7.26 9.63 42.19
CA GLU A 294 -7.40 9.00 40.88
C GLU A 294 -7.65 10.06 39.77
N TRP A 295 -7.01 9.87 38.62
CA TRP A 295 -7.29 10.66 37.41
C TRP A 295 -8.53 10.13 36.68
N THR A 296 -9.40 11.04 36.26
CA THR A 296 -10.57 10.71 35.43
C THR A 296 -10.57 11.57 34.17
N ILE A 297 -10.87 10.96 33.02
CA ILE A 297 -11.02 11.67 31.75
C ILE A 297 -12.36 12.41 31.77
N ALA A 298 -12.30 13.74 31.82
CA ALA A 298 -13.48 14.61 31.80
C ALA A 298 -13.95 14.86 30.37
N ASP A 299 -13.02 15.03 29.42
CA ASP A 299 -13.31 15.17 27.98
C ASP A 299 -12.13 14.59 27.19
N SER A 300 -12.41 14.21 25.93
CA SER A 300 -11.38 13.70 25.04
C SER A 300 -11.75 13.95 23.58
N ARG A 301 -10.74 14.24 22.73
CA ARG A 301 -10.92 14.50 21.31
C ARG A 301 -9.76 13.93 20.49
N VAL A 302 -10.05 13.60 19.24
CA VAL A 302 -9.06 13.15 18.25
C VAL A 302 -9.24 13.96 16.97
N GLU A 303 -8.12 14.34 16.36
CA GLU A 303 -8.10 15.02 15.08
C GLU A 303 -6.91 14.53 14.24
N VAL A 304 -7.05 14.61 12.92
CA VAL A 304 -5.99 14.37 11.96
C VAL A 304 -5.56 15.71 11.36
N ILE A 305 -4.27 15.98 11.40
CA ILE A 305 -3.67 17.23 10.94
C ILE A 305 -2.90 16.95 9.66
N ASP A 306 -3.21 17.67 8.59
CA ASP A 306 -2.51 17.60 7.31
C ASP A 306 -1.21 18.41 7.37
N VAL A 307 -0.08 17.79 7.04
CA VAL A 307 1.22 18.44 7.12
C VAL A 307 1.45 19.44 5.98
N ALA A 308 0.67 19.36 4.89
CA ALA A 308 0.79 20.25 3.73
C ALA A 308 0.65 21.74 4.12
N GLU A 309 -0.12 22.03 5.17
CA GLU A 309 -0.33 23.39 5.66
C GLU A 309 0.86 23.97 6.45
N TYR A 310 1.87 23.16 6.77
CA TYR A 310 3.03 23.55 7.57
C TYR A 310 4.29 23.61 6.69
N PRO A 311 5.24 24.52 6.99
CA PRO A 311 6.53 24.53 6.32
C PRO A 311 7.35 23.30 6.75
N ALA A 312 8.26 22.83 5.91
CA ALA A 312 9.27 21.85 6.34
C ALA A 312 10.22 22.51 7.36
N SER A 313 10.58 21.77 8.43
CA SER A 313 11.52 22.24 9.44
C SER A 313 12.93 22.34 8.89
N GLU A 314 13.50 23.54 8.88
CA GLU A 314 14.90 23.75 8.52
C GLU A 314 15.85 23.04 9.51
N GLU A 315 15.51 23.01 10.80
CA GLU A 315 16.31 22.36 11.84
C GLU A 315 16.46 20.86 11.58
N LEU A 316 15.36 20.17 11.25
CA LEU A 316 15.42 18.75 10.92
C LEU A 316 16.13 18.53 9.58
N ARG A 317 15.88 19.37 8.58
CA ARG A 317 16.57 19.27 7.28
C ARG A 317 18.09 19.48 7.43
N GLU A 318 18.52 20.39 8.29
CA GLU A 318 19.95 20.56 8.60
C GLU A 318 20.52 19.34 9.34
N TYR A 319 19.78 18.78 10.29
CA TYR A 319 20.19 17.59 11.03
C TYR A 319 20.38 16.38 10.11
N ALA A 320 19.43 16.12 9.23
CA ALA A 320 19.43 14.97 8.33
C ALA A 320 20.17 15.24 6.98
N ALA A 321 20.83 16.40 6.81
CA ALA A 321 21.41 16.83 5.55
C ALA A 321 22.44 15.84 4.97
N GLU A 322 23.23 15.19 5.84
CA GLU A 322 24.23 14.22 5.41
C GLU A 322 23.57 12.97 4.78
N TYR A 323 22.49 12.47 5.39
CA TYR A 323 21.73 11.33 4.85
C TYR A 323 21.12 11.67 3.49
N HIS A 324 20.52 12.84 3.36
CA HIS A 324 19.96 13.31 2.10
C HIS A 324 21.03 13.45 1.01
N GLN A 325 22.17 14.09 1.32
CA GLN A 325 23.24 14.28 0.34
C GLN A 325 23.86 12.95 -0.10
N ASN A 326 24.10 12.01 0.82
CA ASN A 326 24.60 10.68 0.50
C ASN A 326 23.65 9.94 -0.46
N THR A 327 22.33 10.12 -0.28
CA THR A 327 21.33 9.53 -1.18
C THR A 327 21.37 10.16 -2.56
N LEU A 328 21.47 11.49 -2.63
CA LEU A 328 21.61 12.19 -3.92
C LEU A 328 22.89 11.79 -4.66
N ASP A 329 24.00 11.67 -3.95
CA ASP A 329 25.27 11.23 -4.54
C ASP A 329 25.16 9.79 -5.06
N PHE A 330 24.54 8.90 -4.29
CA PHE A 330 24.28 7.51 -4.70
C PHE A 330 23.39 7.39 -5.94
N LEU A 331 22.36 8.23 -6.03
CA LEU A 331 21.43 8.22 -7.15
C LEU A 331 22.05 8.59 -8.48
N VAL A 332 23.04 9.50 -8.47
CA VAL A 332 23.69 9.98 -9.70
C VAL A 332 24.95 9.19 -10.06
N ASP A 333 25.36 8.21 -9.26
CA ASP A 333 26.49 7.34 -9.59
C ASP A 333 26.17 6.55 -10.86
N VAL A 334 27.07 6.69 -11.86
CA VAL A 334 26.95 5.98 -13.14
C VAL A 334 27.39 4.54 -12.95
N ILE A 335 26.45 3.61 -13.10
CA ILE A 335 26.68 2.17 -12.97
C ILE A 335 26.94 1.47 -14.30
N GLY A 336 26.56 2.08 -15.44
CA GLY A 336 26.75 1.52 -16.75
C GLY A 336 26.30 2.41 -17.88
N GLN A 337 26.22 1.87 -19.09
CA GLN A 337 25.76 2.55 -20.29
C GLN A 337 24.77 1.71 -21.07
N VAL A 338 23.82 2.37 -21.72
CA VAL A 338 22.78 1.82 -22.58
C VAL A 338 22.99 2.35 -24.01
N GLU A 339 22.99 1.44 -25.00
CA GLU A 339 23.23 1.82 -26.40
C GLU A 339 21.97 2.39 -27.07
N GLU A 340 20.79 1.87 -26.76
CA GLU A 340 19.48 2.26 -27.34
C GLU A 340 18.41 2.25 -26.24
N ASN A 341 17.30 2.99 -26.42
CA ASN A 341 16.17 2.99 -25.49
C ASN A 341 15.56 1.59 -25.36
N PHE A 342 15.28 1.16 -24.13
CA PHE A 342 14.76 -0.19 -23.83
C PHE A 342 13.26 -0.37 -24.09
N ALA A 343 12.51 0.72 -24.17
CA ALA A 343 11.14 0.72 -24.66
C ALA A 343 10.95 1.87 -25.65
N PRO A 344 10.13 1.69 -26.70
CA PRO A 344 9.79 2.76 -27.62
C PRO A 344 8.83 3.76 -26.96
N GLU A 345 8.73 4.96 -27.54
CA GLU A 345 7.72 5.94 -27.15
C GLU A 345 6.31 5.37 -27.34
N PRO A 346 5.38 5.62 -26.42
CA PRO A 346 4.01 5.14 -26.52
C PRO A 346 3.31 5.64 -27.81
N GLU A 347 2.66 4.75 -28.53
CA GLU A 347 1.82 5.15 -29.68
C GLU A 347 0.69 6.07 -29.21
N ILE A 348 0.07 5.74 -28.08
CA ILE A 348 -0.97 6.55 -27.43
C ILE A 348 -0.43 7.02 -26.08
N PRO A 349 -0.20 8.34 -25.90
CA PRO A 349 0.23 8.87 -24.61
C PRO A 349 -0.65 8.39 -23.44
N GLY A 350 -0.03 7.84 -22.40
CA GLY A 350 -0.73 7.26 -21.25
C GLY A 350 -1.00 5.76 -21.34
N ILE A 351 -0.58 5.08 -22.41
CA ILE A 351 -0.59 3.61 -22.53
C ILE A 351 0.84 3.15 -22.77
N PRO A 352 1.55 2.63 -21.74
CA PRO A 352 2.92 2.15 -21.90
C PRO A 352 3.00 0.99 -22.91
N GLU A 353 3.97 1.06 -23.83
CA GLU A 353 4.16 -0.01 -24.84
C GLU A 353 4.41 -1.37 -24.17
N ALA A 354 5.15 -1.39 -23.06
CA ALA A 354 5.42 -2.60 -22.31
C ALA A 354 4.15 -3.30 -21.78
N GLN A 355 3.01 -2.61 -21.67
CA GLN A 355 1.74 -3.22 -21.26
C GLN A 355 0.92 -3.80 -22.42
N ILE A 356 1.36 -3.61 -23.66
CA ILE A 356 0.61 -4.05 -24.86
C ILE A 356 1.44 -4.86 -25.84
N ARG A 357 2.75 -4.88 -25.68
CA ARG A 357 3.69 -5.71 -26.45
C ARG A 357 4.98 -5.92 -25.69
N ASP A 358 5.75 -6.88 -26.13
CA ASP A 358 7.07 -7.17 -25.61
C ASP A 358 8.05 -6.00 -25.79
N THR A 359 8.92 -5.78 -24.77
CA THR A 359 9.88 -4.66 -24.73
C THR A 359 11.14 -5.04 -23.98
N GLY A 360 12.27 -4.46 -24.40
CA GLY A 360 13.57 -4.73 -23.78
C GLY A 360 13.63 -4.42 -22.27
N VAL A 361 12.82 -3.50 -21.76
CA VAL A 361 12.80 -3.21 -20.31
C VAL A 361 12.23 -4.38 -19.52
N MET A 362 11.17 -5.02 -20.02
CA MET A 362 10.59 -6.19 -19.34
C MET A 362 11.46 -7.42 -19.52
N ASP A 363 12.06 -7.58 -20.71
CA ASP A 363 13.04 -8.65 -20.96
C ASP A 363 14.26 -8.52 -20.06
N LEU A 364 14.80 -7.32 -19.88
CA LEU A 364 15.91 -7.09 -18.96
C LEU A 364 15.57 -7.56 -17.54
N ILE A 365 14.45 -7.08 -16.99
CA ILE A 365 14.03 -7.43 -15.63
C ILE A 365 13.87 -8.95 -15.49
N ASN A 366 13.17 -9.58 -16.44
CA ASN A 366 12.90 -11.01 -16.40
C ASN A 366 14.15 -11.86 -16.66
N ASN A 367 15.03 -11.45 -17.60
CA ASN A 367 16.28 -12.15 -17.87
C ASN A 367 17.23 -12.14 -16.67
N VAL A 368 17.29 -11.01 -15.92
CA VAL A 368 18.04 -10.93 -14.66
C VAL A 368 17.46 -11.90 -13.62
N GLN A 369 16.14 -12.05 -13.55
CA GLN A 369 15.52 -13.04 -12.66
C GLN A 369 15.87 -14.47 -13.07
N LEU A 370 15.81 -14.79 -14.38
CA LEU A 370 16.18 -16.11 -14.92
C LEU A 370 17.63 -16.45 -14.63
N GLU A 371 18.55 -15.50 -14.86
CA GLU A 371 19.98 -15.69 -14.61
C GLU A 371 20.28 -15.91 -13.13
N ALA A 372 19.70 -15.09 -12.26
CA ALA A 372 19.93 -15.17 -10.82
C ALA A 372 19.41 -16.47 -10.19
N THR A 373 18.28 -17.00 -10.68
CA THR A 373 17.61 -18.17 -10.06
C THR A 373 17.89 -19.49 -10.76
N GLY A 374 18.28 -19.45 -12.03
CA GLY A 374 18.31 -20.63 -12.91
C GLY A 374 16.91 -21.18 -13.20
N ALA A 375 15.90 -20.32 -13.22
CA ALA A 375 14.52 -20.67 -13.54
C ALA A 375 14.30 -20.86 -15.05
N ASP A 376 13.20 -21.53 -15.40
CA ASP A 376 12.75 -21.74 -16.78
C ASP A 376 11.89 -20.57 -17.27
N VAL A 377 11.14 -19.95 -16.36
CA VAL A 377 10.19 -18.87 -16.61
C VAL A 377 10.38 -17.78 -15.55
N ALA A 378 10.28 -16.53 -15.96
CA ALA A 378 10.23 -15.40 -15.02
C ALA A 378 8.97 -14.56 -15.26
N GLY A 379 8.48 -13.90 -14.20
CA GLY A 379 7.35 -12.98 -14.29
C GLY A 379 7.60 -11.70 -13.51
N ALA A 380 7.35 -10.55 -14.14
CA ALA A 380 7.46 -9.23 -13.54
C ALA A 380 6.43 -8.25 -14.09
N ALA A 381 6.03 -7.29 -13.27
CA ALA A 381 5.15 -6.19 -13.66
C ALA A 381 5.92 -4.92 -14.00
N LEU A 382 5.29 -4.03 -14.76
CA LEU A 382 5.73 -2.66 -14.94
C LEU A 382 5.22 -1.81 -13.76
N PHE A 383 6.11 -1.17 -13.02
CA PHE A 383 5.74 -0.42 -11.81
C PHE A 383 5.48 1.07 -12.04
N SER A 384 5.95 1.63 -13.16
CA SER A 384 5.69 3.00 -13.58
C SER A 384 5.36 3.05 -15.06
N GLN A 385 4.46 3.95 -15.45
CA GLN A 385 4.14 4.16 -16.88
C GLN A 385 5.34 4.68 -17.68
N ASN A 386 6.29 5.32 -16.99
CA ASN A 386 7.49 5.88 -17.59
C ASN A 386 8.71 4.97 -17.48
N SER A 387 8.53 3.72 -16.99
CA SER A 387 9.64 2.77 -16.84
C SER A 387 10.31 2.51 -18.17
N ASN A 388 11.54 3.01 -18.31
CA ASN A 388 12.39 2.83 -19.49
C ASN A 388 13.85 3.09 -19.09
N LEU A 389 14.80 2.46 -19.77
CA LEU A 389 16.19 2.86 -19.78
C LEU A 389 16.46 3.59 -21.09
N LEU A 390 16.93 4.83 -20.99
CA LEU A 390 17.23 5.67 -22.15
C LEU A 390 18.70 5.51 -22.56
N ALA A 391 18.98 5.66 -23.86
CA ALA A 391 20.34 5.61 -24.38
C ALA A 391 21.25 6.63 -23.70
N GLY A 392 22.39 6.21 -23.21
CA GLY A 392 23.37 7.02 -22.49
C GLY A 392 23.90 6.35 -21.22
N ASP A 393 24.39 7.16 -20.30
CA ASP A 393 24.81 6.71 -18.98
C ASP A 393 23.58 6.27 -18.16
N VAL A 394 23.71 5.18 -17.42
CA VAL A 394 22.70 4.65 -16.49
C VAL A 394 23.16 4.88 -15.08
N THR A 395 22.32 5.50 -14.29
CA THR A 395 22.52 5.76 -12.88
C THR A 395 21.64 4.85 -12.02
N TYR A 396 21.85 4.86 -10.71
CA TYR A 396 20.95 4.10 -9.81
C TYR A 396 19.52 4.65 -9.81
N ALA A 397 19.33 5.95 -10.05
CA ALA A 397 18.02 6.55 -10.22
C ALA A 397 17.24 5.94 -11.39
N ASP A 398 17.91 5.63 -12.50
CA ASP A 398 17.28 4.98 -13.66
C ASP A 398 16.81 3.56 -13.32
N ILE A 399 17.59 2.82 -12.51
CA ILE A 399 17.18 1.48 -12.03
C ILE A 399 15.96 1.58 -11.13
N PHE A 400 15.94 2.53 -10.21
CA PHE A 400 14.77 2.81 -9.37
C PHE A 400 13.54 3.15 -10.23
N GLY A 401 13.71 3.91 -11.30
CA GLY A 401 12.66 4.25 -12.26
C GLY A 401 12.03 3.04 -12.97
N ILE A 402 12.79 1.95 -13.19
CA ILE A 402 12.26 0.74 -13.81
C ILE A 402 11.83 -0.33 -12.79
N TYR A 403 12.43 -0.35 -11.59
CA TYR A 403 12.08 -1.30 -10.52
C TYR A 403 12.05 -0.61 -9.16
N LYS A 404 10.87 -0.08 -8.81
CA LYS A 404 10.66 0.81 -7.66
C LYS A 404 10.82 0.13 -6.30
N TYR A 405 10.37 -1.13 -6.15
CA TYR A 405 10.27 -1.79 -4.84
C TYR A 405 11.51 -2.60 -4.50
N PRO A 406 11.93 -2.66 -3.22
CA PRO A 406 13.08 -3.45 -2.77
C PRO A 406 12.73 -4.94 -2.61
N ASN A 407 11.88 -5.48 -3.50
CA ASN A 407 11.46 -6.87 -3.44
C ASN A 407 12.66 -7.82 -3.60
N THR A 408 12.68 -8.88 -2.81
CA THR A 408 13.61 -10.00 -2.98
C THR A 408 13.10 -10.97 -4.04
N LEU A 409 13.99 -11.83 -4.56
CA LEU A 409 13.71 -12.76 -5.63
C LEU A 409 13.49 -14.17 -5.08
N ILE A 410 12.42 -14.81 -5.55
CA ILE A 410 12.01 -16.16 -5.18
C ILE A 410 12.00 -17.06 -6.42
N GLY A 411 12.59 -18.25 -6.31
CA GLY A 411 12.48 -19.33 -7.31
C GLY A 411 11.68 -20.49 -6.75
N ILE A 412 10.63 -20.91 -7.47
CA ILE A 412 9.75 -22.04 -7.08
C ILE A 412 9.56 -23.03 -8.22
N GLU A 413 9.15 -24.26 -7.92
CA GLU A 413 8.63 -25.19 -8.91
C GLU A 413 7.10 -25.05 -9.00
N VAL A 414 6.57 -24.94 -10.22
CA VAL A 414 5.14 -24.87 -10.50
C VAL A 414 4.74 -25.92 -11.53
N THR A 415 3.49 -26.37 -11.49
CA THR A 415 2.93 -27.15 -12.59
C THR A 415 2.56 -26.26 -13.76
N GLY A 416 2.44 -26.82 -14.98
CA GLY A 416 1.97 -26.08 -16.15
C GLY A 416 0.55 -25.53 -15.96
N ALA A 417 -0.28 -26.21 -15.16
CA ALA A 417 -1.60 -25.69 -14.77
C ALA A 417 -1.47 -24.45 -13.89
N GLU A 418 -0.66 -24.48 -12.83
CA GLU A 418 -0.42 -23.34 -11.95
C GLU A 418 0.19 -22.15 -12.69
N LEU A 419 1.17 -22.38 -13.59
CA LEU A 419 1.72 -21.33 -14.43
C LEU A 419 0.63 -20.68 -15.27
N LYS A 420 -0.21 -21.47 -15.94
CA LYS A 420 -1.29 -20.94 -16.76
C LYS A 420 -2.31 -20.19 -15.92
N ASP A 421 -2.71 -20.68 -14.75
CA ASP A 421 -3.64 -19.99 -13.84
C ASP A 421 -3.07 -18.67 -13.38
N TYR A 422 -1.77 -18.58 -13.08
CA TYR A 422 -1.08 -17.34 -12.77
C TYR A 422 -1.11 -16.36 -13.96
N MET A 423 -0.77 -16.82 -15.15
CA MET A 423 -0.80 -15.98 -16.36
C MET A 423 -2.22 -15.47 -16.67
N GLU A 424 -3.25 -16.29 -16.47
CA GLU A 424 -4.66 -15.88 -16.63
C GLU A 424 -5.09 -14.87 -15.57
N TRP A 425 -4.64 -15.05 -14.31
CA TRP A 425 -4.86 -14.06 -13.26
C TRP A 425 -4.22 -12.72 -13.64
N SER A 426 -2.97 -12.71 -14.09
CA SER A 426 -2.28 -11.52 -14.58
C SER A 426 -3.02 -10.87 -15.75
N ALA A 427 -3.38 -11.64 -16.78
CA ALA A 427 -4.10 -11.17 -17.96
C ALA A 427 -5.53 -10.67 -17.66
N SER A 428 -6.06 -10.89 -16.45
CA SER A 428 -7.33 -10.29 -16.01
C SER A 428 -7.30 -8.76 -15.93
N TYR A 429 -6.09 -8.17 -15.97
CA TYR A 429 -5.84 -6.74 -16.04
C TYR A 429 -6.46 -6.08 -17.27
N TYR A 430 -6.53 -6.76 -18.42
CA TYR A 430 -7.17 -6.20 -19.59
C TYR A 430 -8.70 -6.16 -19.46
N ASN A 431 -9.35 -5.23 -20.15
CA ASN A 431 -10.76 -5.35 -20.47
C ASN A 431 -10.93 -6.21 -21.74
N THR A 432 -12.15 -6.70 -21.96
CA THR A 432 -12.48 -7.36 -23.23
C THR A 432 -12.60 -6.30 -24.32
N TYR A 433 -11.87 -6.49 -25.44
CA TYR A 433 -11.93 -5.61 -26.61
C TYR A 433 -13.33 -5.64 -27.24
N ALA A 434 -13.85 -4.47 -27.56
CA ALA A 434 -15.08 -4.32 -28.30
C ALA A 434 -14.81 -3.74 -29.71
N PRO A 435 -15.53 -4.18 -30.77
CA PRO A 435 -15.42 -3.55 -32.08
C PRO A 435 -15.61 -2.04 -31.99
N GLY A 436 -14.78 -1.30 -32.72
CA GLY A 436 -14.77 0.17 -32.69
C GLY A 436 -13.85 0.78 -31.62
N ASP A 437 -13.32 -0.01 -30.68
CA ASP A 437 -12.29 0.47 -29.74
C ASP A 437 -11.00 0.78 -30.51
N ILE A 438 -10.42 1.96 -30.24
CA ILE A 438 -9.19 2.40 -30.90
C ILE A 438 -7.92 2.08 -30.09
N ASN A 439 -8.07 1.64 -28.85
CA ASN A 439 -6.98 1.32 -27.94
C ASN A 439 -7.32 0.10 -27.06
N ILE A 440 -6.28 -0.56 -26.55
CA ILE A 440 -6.40 -1.50 -25.44
C ILE A 440 -6.84 -0.71 -24.19
N SER A 441 -7.68 -1.33 -23.39
CA SER A 441 -8.12 -0.76 -22.11
C SER A 441 -7.92 -1.74 -20.97
N PHE A 442 -7.81 -1.19 -19.74
CA PHE A 442 -7.46 -1.94 -18.57
C PHE A 442 -8.58 -1.91 -17.52
N ASN A 443 -8.68 -2.99 -16.75
CA ASN A 443 -9.69 -3.15 -15.72
C ASN A 443 -9.44 -2.14 -14.58
N PRO A 444 -10.38 -1.22 -14.28
CA PRO A 444 -10.18 -0.19 -13.27
C PRO A 444 -10.05 -0.74 -11.84
N ASN A 445 -10.45 -1.99 -11.61
CA ASN A 445 -10.38 -2.63 -10.29
C ASN A 445 -9.07 -3.40 -10.06
N ILE A 446 -8.19 -3.50 -11.08
CA ILE A 446 -6.91 -4.20 -10.97
C ILE A 446 -5.79 -3.19 -11.14
N ARG A 447 -4.87 -3.18 -10.20
CA ARG A 447 -3.73 -2.28 -10.24
C ARG A 447 -2.71 -2.73 -11.28
N GLY A 448 -2.09 -1.79 -11.99
CA GLY A 448 -1.11 -2.07 -13.05
C GLY A 448 0.06 -2.95 -12.57
N TYR A 449 0.51 -2.79 -11.34
CA TYR A 449 1.56 -3.64 -10.76
C TYR A 449 1.13 -5.11 -10.51
N ASN A 450 -0.13 -5.47 -10.74
CA ASN A 450 -0.62 -6.85 -10.73
C ASN A 450 -0.67 -7.47 -12.14
N TYR A 451 -0.25 -6.73 -13.17
CA TYR A 451 -0.07 -7.26 -14.51
C TYR A 451 1.38 -7.65 -14.75
N ASP A 452 1.69 -8.93 -14.57
CA ASP A 452 3.01 -9.48 -14.84
C ASP A 452 3.10 -9.96 -16.29
N MET A 453 4.27 -9.72 -16.90
CA MET A 453 4.66 -10.20 -18.22
C MET A 453 5.73 -11.27 -18.03
N PHE A 454 5.76 -12.26 -18.92
CA PHE A 454 6.53 -13.48 -18.69
C PHE A 454 7.61 -13.67 -19.73
N GLN A 455 8.78 -14.13 -19.30
CA GLN A 455 9.91 -14.51 -20.11
C GLN A 455 10.22 -16.00 -19.95
N GLY A 456 10.81 -16.64 -20.99
CA GLY A 456 11.12 -18.07 -21.02
C GLY A 456 10.02 -18.95 -21.59
N VAL A 457 8.83 -18.39 -21.88
CA VAL A 457 7.71 -19.05 -22.56
C VAL A 457 7.20 -18.17 -23.70
N ASP A 458 6.71 -18.79 -24.78
CA ASP A 458 5.97 -18.08 -25.84
C ASP A 458 4.47 -18.14 -25.53
N TYR A 459 3.76 -17.02 -25.65
CA TYR A 459 2.31 -16.99 -25.42
C TYR A 459 1.61 -15.82 -26.09
N LYS A 460 0.28 -15.88 -26.18
CA LYS A 460 -0.56 -14.77 -26.64
C LYS A 460 -1.66 -14.45 -25.65
N VAL A 461 -2.01 -13.17 -25.57
CA VAL A 461 -3.13 -12.67 -24.78
C VAL A 461 -4.28 -12.30 -25.71
N ASP A 462 -5.30 -13.15 -25.81
CA ASP A 462 -6.49 -12.90 -26.63
C ASP A 462 -7.50 -12.05 -25.85
N VAL A 463 -7.48 -10.74 -26.14
CA VAL A 463 -8.35 -9.77 -25.44
C VAL A 463 -9.81 -9.80 -25.88
N THR A 464 -10.19 -10.63 -26.87
CA THR A 464 -11.60 -10.86 -27.21
C THR A 464 -12.26 -11.85 -26.25
N LYS A 465 -11.46 -12.58 -25.48
CA LYS A 465 -11.94 -13.58 -24.52
C LYS A 465 -12.20 -12.99 -23.14
N PRO A 466 -13.07 -13.62 -22.35
CA PRO A 466 -13.26 -13.24 -20.97
C PRO A 466 -12.01 -13.53 -20.13
N ALA A 467 -11.87 -12.85 -18.98
CA ALA A 467 -10.83 -13.14 -18.00
C ALA A 467 -10.86 -14.62 -17.61
N GLY A 468 -9.68 -15.24 -17.49
CA GLY A 468 -9.52 -16.67 -17.23
C GLY A 468 -9.48 -17.57 -18.47
N GLU A 469 -9.60 -17.00 -19.69
CA GLU A 469 -9.53 -17.74 -20.96
C GLU A 469 -8.64 -17.02 -22.01
N ARG A 470 -7.83 -16.04 -21.58
CA ARG A 470 -7.08 -15.15 -22.47
C ARG A 470 -5.74 -15.69 -22.93
N ILE A 471 -5.11 -16.54 -22.12
CA ILE A 471 -3.81 -17.11 -22.45
C ILE A 471 -3.99 -18.24 -23.46
N VAL A 472 -3.45 -18.02 -24.65
CA VAL A 472 -3.50 -18.98 -25.76
C VAL A 472 -2.11 -19.23 -26.31
N ASP A 473 -1.91 -20.34 -26.99
CA ASP A 473 -0.62 -20.74 -27.59
C ASP A 473 0.55 -20.74 -26.60
N LEU A 474 0.32 -21.14 -25.33
CA LEU A 474 1.36 -21.21 -24.32
C LEU A 474 2.33 -22.35 -24.63
N MET A 475 3.61 -21.98 -24.91
CA MET A 475 4.65 -22.89 -25.35
C MET A 475 5.90 -22.72 -24.50
N PHE A 476 6.58 -23.82 -24.22
CA PHE A 476 7.92 -23.84 -23.61
C PHE A 476 8.87 -24.62 -24.51
N ASN A 477 9.99 -24.02 -24.90
CA ASN A 477 10.95 -24.61 -25.87
C ASN A 477 10.30 -25.11 -27.18
N GLY A 478 9.26 -24.44 -27.66
CA GLY A 478 8.54 -24.75 -28.89
C GLY A 478 7.52 -25.89 -28.77
N GLU A 479 7.29 -26.44 -27.57
CA GLU A 479 6.26 -27.45 -27.30
C GLU A 479 5.16 -26.87 -26.40
N PRO A 480 3.88 -27.25 -26.59
CA PRO A 480 2.80 -26.79 -25.73
C PRO A 480 3.03 -27.16 -24.26
N VAL A 481 2.83 -26.21 -23.35
CA VAL A 481 2.88 -26.47 -21.91
C VAL A 481 1.65 -27.30 -21.51
N MET A 482 1.90 -28.49 -20.97
CA MET A 482 0.84 -29.38 -20.50
C MET A 482 0.58 -29.13 -19.00
N PRO A 483 -0.66 -29.34 -18.52
CA PRO A 483 -1.01 -29.09 -17.12
C PRO A 483 -0.12 -29.80 -16.09
N GLU A 484 0.41 -30.96 -16.43
CA GLU A 484 1.28 -31.80 -15.59
C GLU A 484 2.78 -31.53 -15.71
N ASP A 485 3.19 -30.65 -16.63
CA ASP A 485 4.61 -30.26 -16.76
C ASP A 485 5.08 -29.55 -15.47
N THR A 486 6.34 -29.73 -15.13
CA THR A 486 6.95 -29.00 -14.01
C THR A 486 7.96 -28.02 -14.56
N LEU A 487 7.83 -26.75 -14.18
CA LEU A 487 8.66 -25.64 -14.59
C LEU A 487 9.17 -24.90 -13.36
N LYS A 488 10.37 -24.36 -13.46
CA LYS A 488 10.92 -23.44 -12.45
C LYS A 488 10.51 -22.01 -12.78
N LEU A 489 9.89 -21.34 -11.83
CA LEU A 489 9.38 -19.98 -11.95
C LEU A 489 10.14 -19.03 -11.03
N ALA A 490 10.62 -17.91 -11.58
CA ALA A 490 11.21 -16.81 -10.84
C ALA A 490 10.19 -15.66 -10.73
N ILE A 491 9.95 -15.20 -9.52
CA ILE A 491 9.06 -14.06 -9.19
C ILE A 491 9.57 -13.36 -7.94
N ASN A 492 9.10 -12.16 -7.68
CA ASN A 492 9.43 -11.48 -6.44
C ASN A 492 8.65 -12.03 -5.23
N ASN A 493 9.15 -11.78 -4.02
CA ASN A 493 8.56 -12.26 -2.75
C ASN A 493 7.11 -11.79 -2.55
N TYR A 494 6.78 -10.56 -2.91
CA TYR A 494 5.42 -10.03 -2.82
C TYR A 494 4.46 -10.82 -3.71
N ARG A 495 4.87 -11.08 -4.97
CA ARG A 495 4.08 -11.89 -5.91
C ARG A 495 3.92 -13.32 -5.42
N TYR A 496 5.00 -13.93 -4.93
CA TYR A 496 4.97 -15.27 -4.36
C TYR A 496 3.94 -15.39 -3.23
N GLY A 497 4.00 -14.48 -2.25
CA GLY A 497 3.06 -14.45 -1.13
C GLY A 497 1.61 -14.31 -1.59
N GLY A 498 1.35 -13.35 -2.50
CA GLY A 498 0.02 -13.11 -3.04
C GLY A 498 -0.58 -14.31 -3.76
N LEU A 499 0.17 -14.93 -4.68
CA LEU A 499 -0.29 -16.09 -5.46
C LEU A 499 -0.51 -17.32 -4.58
N LYS A 500 0.36 -17.54 -3.59
CA LYS A 500 0.24 -18.65 -2.63
C LYS A 500 -0.99 -18.49 -1.75
N ASN A 501 -1.26 -17.29 -1.25
CA ASN A 501 -2.46 -16.98 -0.47
C ASN A 501 -3.76 -17.16 -1.28
N MET A 502 -3.74 -16.85 -2.57
CA MET A 502 -4.88 -17.12 -3.47
C MET A 502 -5.01 -18.59 -3.87
N GLY A 503 -4.03 -19.43 -3.55
CA GLY A 503 -4.02 -20.85 -3.93
C GLY A 503 -3.76 -21.08 -5.42
N ILE A 504 -3.19 -20.09 -6.12
CA ILE A 504 -2.82 -20.21 -7.55
C ILE A 504 -1.55 -21.04 -7.71
N ILE A 505 -0.59 -20.91 -6.78
CA ILE A 505 0.63 -21.70 -6.74
C ILE A 505 0.75 -22.44 -5.40
N SER A 506 1.44 -23.59 -5.41
CA SER A 506 1.65 -24.41 -4.21
C SER A 506 3.11 -24.68 -3.87
N GLY A 507 4.04 -24.41 -4.81
CA GLY A 507 5.46 -24.71 -4.68
C GLY A 507 6.13 -24.00 -3.49
N GLU A 508 7.15 -24.67 -2.90
CA GLU A 508 8.03 -24.06 -1.91
C GLU A 508 9.28 -23.51 -2.61
N PRO A 509 9.92 -22.45 -2.06
CA PRO A 509 11.11 -21.87 -2.65
C PRO A 509 12.28 -22.86 -2.73
N TYR A 510 12.91 -22.97 -3.91
CA TYR A 510 14.23 -23.57 -4.07
C TYR A 510 15.35 -22.54 -4.11
N PHE A 511 14.98 -21.27 -4.28
CA PHE A 511 15.87 -20.11 -4.29
C PHE A 511 15.20 -18.92 -3.61
N GLU A 512 15.96 -18.23 -2.77
CA GLU A 512 15.59 -16.98 -2.12
C GLU A 512 16.82 -16.06 -2.10
N SER A 513 16.65 -14.80 -2.53
CA SER A 513 17.77 -13.85 -2.65
C SER A 513 17.99 -12.98 -1.41
N ASP A 514 17.19 -13.17 -0.37
CA ASP A 514 17.25 -12.36 0.82
C ASP A 514 18.66 -12.25 1.44
N PRO A 515 19.15 -11.05 1.78
CA PRO A 515 18.50 -9.75 1.74
C PRO A 515 18.64 -8.99 0.39
N LYS A 516 19.28 -9.54 -0.63
CA LYS A 516 19.54 -8.83 -1.90
C LYS A 516 18.27 -8.62 -2.71
N SER A 517 17.94 -7.37 -2.99
CA SER A 517 16.76 -6.99 -3.78
C SER A 517 16.94 -7.30 -5.27
N LEU A 518 15.83 -7.49 -6.00
CA LEU A 518 15.86 -7.62 -7.47
C LEU A 518 16.44 -6.37 -8.13
N ARG A 519 16.18 -5.19 -7.57
CA ARG A 519 16.78 -3.92 -8.02
C ARG A 519 18.30 -3.98 -7.99
N SER A 520 18.89 -4.50 -6.91
CA SER A 520 20.33 -4.70 -6.80
C SER A 520 20.89 -5.71 -7.84
N TYR A 521 20.11 -6.77 -8.16
CA TYR A 521 20.51 -7.70 -9.24
C TYR A 521 20.51 -7.01 -10.60
N ILE A 522 19.53 -6.15 -10.89
CA ILE A 522 19.47 -5.39 -12.14
C ILE A 522 20.66 -4.42 -12.22
N ALA A 523 20.98 -3.71 -11.13
CA ALA A 523 22.11 -2.79 -11.07
C ALA A 523 23.44 -3.54 -11.31
N ASP A 524 23.67 -4.66 -10.64
CA ASP A 524 24.85 -5.50 -10.80
C ASP A 524 24.97 -6.02 -12.24
N TYR A 525 23.88 -6.54 -12.81
CA TYR A 525 23.85 -7.01 -14.20
C TYR A 525 24.29 -5.93 -15.19
N ILE A 526 23.77 -4.69 -15.03
CA ILE A 526 24.15 -3.56 -15.88
C ILE A 526 25.61 -3.20 -15.67
N ALA A 527 26.09 -3.14 -14.44
CA ALA A 527 27.48 -2.84 -14.13
C ALA A 527 28.47 -3.87 -14.71
N GLU A 528 28.10 -5.15 -14.69
CA GLU A 528 28.95 -6.25 -15.17
C GLU A 528 28.93 -6.38 -16.71
N ASN A 529 27.82 -6.02 -17.36
CA ASN A 529 27.64 -6.24 -18.80
C ASN A 529 27.69 -4.96 -19.66
N THR A 530 27.98 -3.81 -19.06
CA THR A 530 28.00 -2.51 -19.74
C THR A 530 28.99 -2.45 -20.92
N PRO A 531 28.66 -1.85 -22.09
CA PRO A 531 27.36 -1.29 -22.43
C PRO A 531 26.33 -2.37 -22.76
N ILE A 532 25.06 -2.16 -22.38
CA ILE A 532 23.95 -3.05 -22.71
C ILE A 532 23.06 -2.47 -23.79
N ALA A 533 22.36 -3.33 -24.51
CA ALA A 533 21.36 -2.97 -25.52
C ALA A 533 20.06 -3.74 -25.27
N PRO A 534 18.89 -3.21 -25.69
CA PRO A 534 17.65 -3.95 -25.55
C PRO A 534 17.65 -5.23 -26.39
N GLU A 535 17.35 -6.34 -25.76
CA GLU A 535 17.13 -7.63 -26.40
C GLU A 535 15.63 -7.91 -26.32
N VAL A 536 14.90 -7.83 -27.46
CA VAL A 536 13.47 -8.09 -27.56
C VAL A 536 13.27 -9.36 -28.36
N ASP A 537 12.79 -10.43 -27.74
CA ASP A 537 12.62 -11.71 -28.40
C ASP A 537 11.21 -11.94 -28.96
N ASN A 538 10.25 -11.06 -28.63
CA ASN A 538 8.86 -11.10 -29.05
C ASN A 538 8.15 -12.41 -28.67
N ASN A 539 8.44 -12.91 -27.49
CA ASN A 539 7.88 -14.13 -26.97
C ASN A 539 6.38 -14.03 -26.64
N TRP A 540 5.83 -12.81 -26.57
CA TRP A 540 4.40 -12.63 -26.36
C TRP A 540 3.80 -11.47 -27.17
N GLU A 541 2.50 -11.56 -27.41
CA GLU A 541 1.71 -10.53 -28.10
C GLU A 541 0.25 -10.48 -27.63
N VAL A 542 -0.36 -9.30 -27.68
CA VAL A 542 -1.80 -9.12 -27.53
C VAL A 542 -2.46 -9.37 -28.89
N VAL A 543 -3.47 -10.27 -28.91
CA VAL A 543 -4.20 -10.63 -30.12
C VAL A 543 -5.70 -10.42 -29.96
N GLY A 544 -6.42 -10.42 -31.09
CA GLY A 544 -7.89 -10.30 -31.14
C GLY A 544 -8.39 -8.86 -31.29
N ALA A 545 -7.60 -7.85 -30.94
CA ALA A 545 -7.92 -6.46 -31.24
C ALA A 545 -7.41 -6.11 -32.65
N ASP A 546 -8.29 -5.69 -33.54
CA ASP A 546 -7.95 -5.39 -34.93
C ASP A 546 -7.56 -3.92 -35.19
N PHE A 547 -7.99 -2.97 -34.37
CA PHE A 547 -7.70 -1.53 -34.42
C PHE A 547 -7.76 -0.93 -35.86
N ASP A 548 -8.56 -1.50 -36.73
CA ASP A 548 -8.65 -1.11 -38.14
C ASP A 548 -9.74 -0.05 -38.41
N HIS A 549 -10.37 0.50 -37.34
CA HIS A 549 -11.38 1.54 -37.46
C HIS A 549 -10.83 2.75 -38.26
N PRO A 550 -11.52 3.24 -39.32
CA PRO A 550 -11.02 4.32 -40.18
C PRO A 550 -10.62 5.59 -39.41
N LEU A 551 -11.32 5.96 -38.35
CA LEU A 551 -11.02 7.16 -37.54
C LEU A 551 -9.87 6.98 -36.57
N ARG A 552 -9.34 5.78 -36.34
CA ARG A 552 -8.27 5.55 -35.39
C ARG A 552 -7.07 6.49 -35.58
N PRO A 553 -6.53 6.68 -36.81
CA PRO A 553 -5.40 7.59 -37.02
C PRO A 553 -5.71 9.03 -36.59
N TYR A 554 -6.91 9.51 -36.87
CA TYR A 554 -7.36 10.84 -36.49
C TYR A 554 -7.44 10.96 -34.94
N LEU A 555 -8.11 10.01 -34.31
CA LEU A 555 -8.31 10.04 -32.84
C LEU A 555 -6.98 9.92 -32.06
N VAL A 556 -6.05 9.09 -32.55
CA VAL A 556 -4.72 8.97 -31.97
C VAL A 556 -3.94 10.30 -32.09
N GLU A 557 -4.02 10.98 -33.25
CA GLU A 557 -3.36 12.28 -33.39
C GLU A 557 -4.02 13.37 -32.53
N GLU A 558 -5.34 13.34 -32.32
CA GLU A 558 -6.04 14.25 -31.42
C GLU A 558 -5.61 14.02 -29.94
N ILE A 559 -5.36 12.75 -29.54
CA ILE A 559 -4.81 12.44 -28.21
C ILE A 559 -3.39 12.98 -28.09
N LYS A 560 -2.52 12.74 -29.07
CA LYS A 560 -1.13 13.24 -29.08
C LYS A 560 -1.06 14.77 -29.04
N ALA A 561 -2.02 15.42 -29.70
CA ALA A 561 -2.11 16.88 -29.72
C ALA A 561 -2.70 17.46 -28.42
N GLY A 562 -3.21 16.63 -27.51
CA GLY A 562 -3.90 17.06 -26.30
C GLY A 562 -5.30 17.64 -26.52
N ASN A 563 -5.88 17.43 -27.72
CA ASN A 563 -7.23 17.87 -28.05
C ASN A 563 -8.29 16.85 -27.59
N LEU A 564 -7.92 15.59 -27.49
CA LEU A 564 -8.72 14.51 -26.94
C LEU A 564 -8.00 13.89 -25.74
N GLU A 565 -8.62 13.92 -24.60
CA GLU A 565 -8.08 13.32 -23.39
C GLU A 565 -8.34 11.81 -23.36
N LEU A 566 -7.29 11.01 -23.08
CA LEU A 566 -7.44 9.57 -22.85
C LEU A 566 -8.18 9.37 -21.52
N PRO A 567 -9.37 8.75 -21.51
CA PRO A 567 -10.07 8.52 -20.26
C PRO A 567 -9.37 7.46 -19.43
N VAL A 568 -9.25 7.69 -18.11
CA VAL A 568 -8.58 6.81 -17.16
C VAL A 568 -9.48 6.42 -16.00
N SER A 569 -9.02 5.51 -15.14
CA SER A 569 -9.72 5.15 -13.91
C SER A 569 -9.83 6.35 -12.95
N GLU A 570 -10.93 6.43 -12.20
CA GLU A 570 -11.27 7.60 -11.36
C GLU A 570 -10.75 7.47 -9.90
N ASP A 571 -10.26 6.30 -9.49
CA ASP A 571 -9.87 6.05 -8.11
C ASP A 571 -8.51 6.67 -7.70
N GLY A 572 -7.76 7.22 -8.65
CA GLY A 572 -6.47 7.86 -8.43
C GLY A 572 -5.34 6.91 -7.98
N ARG A 573 -5.64 5.62 -7.80
CA ARG A 573 -4.68 4.61 -7.31
C ARG A 573 -4.02 3.81 -8.43
N SER A 574 -4.69 3.71 -9.59
CA SER A 574 -4.19 3.06 -10.80
C SER A 574 -4.55 3.91 -12.00
N TYR A 575 -3.55 4.24 -12.80
CA TYR A 575 -3.76 4.96 -14.04
C TYR A 575 -4.11 3.96 -15.16
N ASN A 576 -5.33 3.42 -15.10
CA ASN A 576 -5.80 2.42 -16.06
C ASN A 576 -6.56 3.11 -17.20
N ALA A 577 -6.01 3.07 -18.40
CA ALA A 577 -6.66 3.62 -19.60
C ALA A 577 -7.98 2.90 -19.90
N LYS A 578 -9.03 3.68 -20.12
CA LYS A 578 -10.34 3.19 -20.61
C LYS A 578 -10.35 3.15 -22.13
N ALA A 579 -11.22 2.34 -22.71
CA ALA A 579 -11.41 2.32 -24.16
C ALA A 579 -12.01 3.63 -24.67
N ILE A 580 -11.51 4.10 -25.80
CA ILE A 580 -12.18 5.08 -26.65
C ILE A 580 -12.80 4.29 -27.79
N ASN A 581 -14.14 4.31 -27.88
CA ASN A 581 -14.86 3.65 -28.95
C ASN A 581 -15.28 4.68 -30.01
N ALA A 582 -14.77 4.52 -31.22
CA ALA A 582 -14.98 5.46 -32.30
C ALA A 582 -16.44 5.48 -32.79
N ASP A 583 -17.12 4.33 -32.80
CA ASP A 583 -18.54 4.25 -33.17
C ASP A 583 -19.42 5.00 -32.15
N ASP A 584 -19.13 4.87 -30.85
CA ASP A 584 -19.82 5.60 -29.81
C ASP A 584 -19.60 7.11 -29.94
N MET A 585 -18.38 7.56 -30.28
CA MET A 585 -18.11 8.98 -30.51
C MET A 585 -18.88 9.53 -31.73
N ILE A 586 -19.00 8.74 -32.81
CA ILE A 586 -19.83 9.10 -33.96
C ILE A 586 -21.30 9.21 -33.53
N MET A 587 -21.83 8.23 -32.85
CA MET A 587 -23.24 8.23 -32.36
C MET A 587 -23.55 9.40 -31.47
N GLN A 588 -22.60 9.82 -30.66
CA GLN A 588 -22.75 10.99 -29.75
C GLN A 588 -22.53 12.33 -30.43
N GLY A 589 -22.16 12.33 -31.77
CA GLY A 589 -21.90 13.57 -32.50
C GLY A 589 -20.64 14.31 -32.04
N LEU A 590 -19.67 13.61 -31.45
CA LEU A 590 -18.43 14.19 -30.97
C LEU A 590 -17.37 14.37 -32.07
N ILE A 591 -17.58 13.74 -33.22
CA ILE A 591 -16.69 13.86 -34.39
C ILE A 591 -17.29 14.87 -35.38
N PRO A 592 -16.52 15.89 -35.82
CA PRO A 592 -17.00 16.83 -36.82
C PRO A 592 -17.38 16.17 -38.14
N ASP A 593 -18.49 16.60 -38.76
CA ASP A 593 -18.97 16.06 -40.04
C ASP A 593 -17.91 16.13 -41.15
N GLU A 594 -17.05 17.16 -41.13
CA GLU A 594 -15.96 17.33 -42.08
C GLU A 594 -14.92 16.21 -41.96
N VAL A 595 -14.62 15.78 -40.73
CA VAL A 595 -13.71 14.66 -40.42
C VAL A 595 -14.35 13.34 -40.88
N LEU A 596 -15.62 13.12 -40.58
CA LEU A 596 -16.34 11.91 -41.00
C LEU A 596 -16.32 11.76 -42.53
N ALA A 597 -16.54 12.87 -43.25
CA ALA A 597 -16.49 12.90 -44.70
C ALA A 597 -15.09 12.64 -45.27
N GLU A 598 -14.04 13.15 -44.64
CA GLU A 598 -12.64 12.91 -45.01
C GLU A 598 -12.26 11.44 -44.89
N TYR A 599 -12.73 10.76 -43.85
CA TYR A 599 -12.46 9.34 -43.59
C TYR A 599 -13.50 8.39 -44.24
N GLY A 600 -14.39 8.96 -45.09
CA GLY A 600 -15.35 8.19 -45.90
C GLY A 600 -16.46 7.52 -45.08
N ILE A 601 -16.74 8.05 -43.89
CA ILE A 601 -17.81 7.57 -43.03
C ILE A 601 -19.10 8.31 -43.39
N GLU A 602 -20.02 7.62 -44.00
CA GLU A 602 -21.36 8.14 -44.28
C GLU A 602 -22.19 8.04 -42.98
N VAL A 603 -22.37 9.15 -42.30
CA VAL A 603 -23.40 9.25 -41.28
C VAL A 603 -24.73 9.32 -41.99
N THR A 604 -25.43 8.19 -42.10
CA THR A 604 -26.85 8.25 -42.43
C THR A 604 -27.49 9.09 -41.28
N PRO A 605 -28.13 10.25 -41.58
CA PRO A 605 -28.81 10.96 -40.53
C PRO A 605 -29.79 9.98 -39.89
N MET A 606 -29.56 9.58 -38.65
CA MET A 606 -30.62 8.91 -37.90
C MET A 606 -31.76 9.95 -37.91
N GLU A 607 -32.83 9.67 -38.67
CA GLU A 607 -34.11 10.29 -38.33
C GLU A 607 -34.22 10.15 -36.82
N PRO A 608 -34.42 11.24 -36.06
CA PRO A 608 -34.58 11.14 -34.65
C PRO A 608 -35.57 10.00 -34.43
N ALA A 609 -35.10 8.91 -33.82
CA ALA A 609 -35.95 7.78 -33.50
C ALA A 609 -37.20 8.39 -32.93
N PRO A 610 -38.41 8.09 -33.46
CA PRO A 610 -39.62 8.63 -32.90
C PRO A 610 -39.46 8.39 -31.39
N ALA A 611 -39.50 9.48 -30.62
CA ALA A 611 -39.30 9.41 -29.17
C ALA A 611 -40.01 8.16 -28.73
N PRO A 612 -39.35 7.17 -28.11
CA PRO A 612 -40.04 5.92 -27.75
C PRO A 612 -41.30 6.42 -27.06
N GLU A 613 -42.48 6.06 -27.62
CA GLU A 613 -43.72 6.27 -26.85
C GLU A 613 -43.37 5.71 -25.49
N PRO A 614 -43.45 6.52 -24.41
CA PRO A 614 -43.07 6.04 -23.09
C PRO A 614 -43.79 4.70 -22.94
N GLU A 615 -43.05 3.60 -22.88
CA GLU A 615 -43.63 2.33 -22.47
C GLU A 615 -44.32 2.67 -21.17
N PRO A 616 -45.62 2.39 -21.02
CA PRO A 616 -46.34 2.76 -19.82
C PRO A 616 -45.55 2.18 -18.66
N THR A 617 -44.91 3.04 -17.88
CA THR A 617 -44.34 2.66 -16.58
C THR A 617 -45.41 1.80 -15.93
N PRO A 618 -45.12 0.54 -15.58
CA PRO A 618 -46.12 -0.30 -14.93
C PRO A 618 -46.61 0.48 -13.71
N GLU A 619 -47.88 0.90 -13.73
CA GLU A 619 -48.46 1.52 -12.56
C GLU A 619 -48.29 0.56 -11.39
N PRO A 620 -47.80 1.01 -10.21
CA PRO A 620 -47.60 0.14 -9.06
C PRO A 620 -48.85 -0.67 -8.82
N SER A 621 -48.70 -2.00 -8.87
CA SER A 621 -49.81 -2.90 -8.64
C SER A 621 -50.24 -2.78 -7.17
N MET A 622 -51.50 -3.02 -6.85
CA MET A 622 -51.98 -3.02 -5.46
C MET A 622 -51.35 -4.11 -4.58
N ASP A 623 -50.52 -4.98 -5.19
CA ASP A 623 -49.83 -6.05 -4.52
C ASP A 623 -48.34 -5.80 -4.24
N ASP A 624 -47.81 -4.63 -4.68
CA ASP A 624 -46.38 -4.25 -4.46
C ASP A 624 -46.12 -3.93 -2.98
N ILE A 625 -44.86 -4.26 -2.55
CA ILE A 625 -44.46 -4.01 -1.17
C ILE A 625 -43.83 -2.61 -1.08
N GLU A 626 -44.44 -1.72 -0.26
CA GLU A 626 -43.80 -0.46 0.12
C GLU A 626 -42.73 -0.73 1.19
N TYR A 627 -41.44 -0.50 0.86
CA TYR A 627 -40.32 -0.59 1.80
C TYR A 627 -39.81 0.80 2.15
N ILE A 628 -39.62 1.06 3.43
CA ILE A 628 -39.03 2.31 3.91
C ILE A 628 -37.56 2.04 4.25
N VAL A 629 -36.65 2.72 3.55
CA VAL A 629 -35.20 2.62 3.73
C VAL A 629 -34.82 2.93 5.17
N LYS A 630 -34.01 2.06 5.77
CA LYS A 630 -33.49 2.22 7.14
C LYS A 630 -32.01 2.67 7.08
N PRO A 631 -31.48 3.27 8.15
CA PRO A 631 -30.03 3.49 8.26
C PRO A 631 -29.25 2.19 8.02
N GLY A 632 -28.21 2.23 7.16
CA GLY A 632 -27.42 1.05 6.77
C GLY A 632 -28.05 0.16 5.70
N ASP A 633 -29.09 0.62 4.98
CA ASP A 633 -29.62 -0.06 3.81
C ASP A 633 -29.02 0.51 2.52
N TRP A 634 -28.75 -0.36 1.57
CA TRP A 634 -28.44 -0.07 0.18
C TRP A 634 -29.34 -0.89 -0.75
N LEU A 635 -29.48 -0.45 -1.97
CA LEU A 635 -30.49 -1.00 -2.88
C LEU A 635 -30.30 -2.48 -3.17
N SER A 636 -29.05 -2.97 -3.29
CA SER A 636 -28.77 -4.39 -3.50
C SER A 636 -29.10 -5.26 -2.28
N LYS A 637 -28.94 -4.73 -1.07
CA LYS A 637 -29.34 -5.43 0.17
C LYS A 637 -30.88 -5.55 0.26
N ILE A 638 -31.60 -4.49 -0.11
CA ILE A 638 -33.05 -4.52 -0.17
C ILE A 638 -33.51 -5.52 -1.25
N GLY A 639 -32.92 -5.47 -2.45
CA GLY A 639 -33.21 -6.40 -3.53
C GLY A 639 -33.00 -7.86 -3.13
N ALA A 640 -31.87 -8.19 -2.51
CA ALA A 640 -31.56 -9.54 -2.03
C ALA A 640 -32.57 -10.03 -0.98
N ALA A 641 -33.01 -9.17 -0.08
CA ALA A 641 -33.98 -9.53 0.97
C ALA A 641 -35.36 -9.90 0.41
N TYR A 642 -35.73 -9.41 -0.77
CA TYR A 642 -37.00 -9.66 -1.41
C TYR A 642 -36.93 -10.49 -2.71
N GLY A 643 -35.71 -10.95 -3.06
CA GLY A 643 -35.50 -11.80 -4.26
C GLY A 643 -35.62 -11.04 -5.59
N VAL A 644 -35.39 -9.71 -5.59
CA VAL A 644 -35.48 -8.83 -6.76
C VAL A 644 -34.11 -8.27 -7.08
N ASP A 645 -33.70 -8.28 -8.36
CA ASP A 645 -32.46 -7.64 -8.78
C ASP A 645 -32.49 -6.14 -8.48
N TRP A 646 -31.42 -5.62 -7.90
CA TRP A 646 -31.37 -4.20 -7.49
C TRP A 646 -31.44 -3.23 -8.67
N ARG A 647 -31.04 -3.64 -9.86
CA ARG A 647 -31.15 -2.85 -11.10
C ARG A 647 -32.61 -2.70 -11.48
N MET A 648 -33.37 -3.80 -11.39
CA MET A 648 -34.82 -3.78 -11.59
C MET A 648 -35.51 -2.91 -10.53
N LEU A 649 -35.06 -2.94 -9.27
CA LEU A 649 -35.59 -2.04 -8.23
C LEU A 649 -35.27 -0.58 -8.53
N ALA A 650 -34.07 -0.28 -9.03
CA ALA A 650 -33.67 1.07 -9.42
C ALA A 650 -34.56 1.62 -10.54
N GLU A 651 -34.75 0.83 -11.58
CA GLU A 651 -35.60 1.17 -12.74
C GLU A 651 -37.06 1.33 -12.32
N TYR A 652 -37.59 0.35 -11.57
CA TYR A 652 -38.97 0.35 -11.11
C TYR A 652 -39.31 1.55 -10.21
N ASN A 653 -38.33 2.08 -9.49
CA ASN A 653 -38.46 3.25 -8.61
C ASN A 653 -37.93 4.53 -9.25
N GLU A 654 -37.59 4.56 -10.53
CA GLU A 654 -37.11 5.71 -11.27
C GLU A 654 -35.89 6.40 -10.58
N LEU A 655 -34.99 5.63 -9.96
CA LEU A 655 -33.86 6.16 -9.22
C LEU A 655 -32.78 6.64 -10.19
N SER A 656 -32.54 7.94 -10.24
CA SER A 656 -31.49 8.55 -11.08
C SER A 656 -30.07 8.13 -10.67
N ASN A 657 -29.87 7.76 -9.39
CA ASN A 657 -28.62 7.18 -8.90
C ASN A 657 -28.95 6.02 -7.93
N PRO A 658 -28.78 4.76 -8.37
CA PRO A 658 -29.11 3.59 -7.56
C PRO A 658 -28.18 3.39 -6.34
N ASN A 659 -27.04 4.05 -6.30
CA ASN A 659 -26.11 4.02 -5.16
C ASN A 659 -26.44 5.06 -4.09
N LEU A 660 -27.47 5.89 -4.30
CA LEU A 660 -27.82 6.97 -3.39
C LEU A 660 -29.27 6.86 -2.97
N ILE A 661 -29.55 6.14 -1.88
CA ILE A 661 -30.85 6.07 -1.21
C ILE A 661 -30.71 6.57 0.24
N PHE A 662 -31.77 7.17 0.77
CA PHE A 662 -31.74 7.82 2.08
C PHE A 662 -32.68 7.16 3.08
N PRO A 663 -32.30 7.07 4.37
CA PRO A 663 -33.21 6.62 5.41
C PRO A 663 -34.55 7.42 5.39
N GLY A 664 -35.65 6.67 5.39
CA GLY A 664 -37.00 7.24 5.24
C GLY A 664 -37.50 7.33 3.80
N GLN A 665 -36.67 7.09 2.79
CA GLN A 665 -37.10 7.01 1.38
C GLN A 665 -37.95 5.77 1.17
N LYS A 666 -39.01 5.92 0.34
CA LYS A 666 -39.87 4.79 -0.04
C LYS A 666 -39.33 4.13 -1.30
N ILE A 667 -39.22 2.80 -1.26
CA ILE A 667 -38.87 1.93 -2.39
C ILE A 667 -40.03 0.96 -2.60
N MET A 668 -40.58 0.93 -3.81
CA MET A 668 -41.60 -0.02 -4.20
C MET A 668 -40.95 -1.28 -4.73
N ILE A 669 -41.32 -2.42 -4.16
CA ILE A 669 -40.75 -3.73 -4.51
C ILE A 669 -41.82 -4.51 -5.27
N PRO A 670 -41.61 -4.77 -6.59
CA PRO A 670 -42.56 -5.52 -7.37
C PRO A 670 -42.65 -6.97 -6.87
N ARG A 671 -43.87 -7.49 -6.76
CA ARG A 671 -44.10 -8.93 -6.56
C ARG A 671 -44.19 -9.59 -7.92
N ASN A 672 -43.30 -10.58 -8.12
CA ASN A 672 -43.37 -11.49 -9.29
C ASN A 672 -44.63 -12.33 -9.26
#